data_4ced5ccc36d27786286006552e504636
#
_entry.id   4ced5ccc36d27786286006552e504636
#
_cell.length_a   1.000
_cell.length_b   1.000
_cell.length_c   1.000
_cell.angle_alpha   90.00
_cell.angle_beta   90.00
_cell.angle_gamma   90.00
#
_symmetry.space_group_name_H-M   'P 1'
#
loop_
_entity.id
_entity.type
_entity.pdbx_description
1 polymer ?
#
loop_
_entity_poly.entity_id
_entity_poly.type
_entity_poly.pdbx_seq_one_letter_code
_entity_poly.pdbx_strand_id
1 'polypeptide(L)'
;MPLQGDKRSLYGIVSASREGGVRSNDKVVLIILSIAMVVGGLYLLSITSAWLWAIALVQWVIGILCAIAIKIWSIILWTVWILVVLVGVALTILGAVILWKLLASPGRPVRRTFLILAALLVLGAVVLAAIGPHPGHVQDEAMRAGVPASAFEAAADRYFDGMDPGVTLSEREIKGRNMWLVWTGGNDRFWDTTVKESFGTFDLLKTISSAPGLPYSRDNRWKHFGIVNEPCFDKPTQPDPNRFGLWLDQRRADCPPDPFADPKKYPGVKLGARGTSGLPVGSYYGEPTGIVGLRLFPNPDFDEAARRRWDPRRYYNDPSYYLQKDLVRPYRVGMACGFCHVGPSPTHPPADPENPKWSELNSTVGAQYLWLDRVFVWSADKSNFVYQLVQAYKPGTFDTSFVSSDNIVNPRTMNALYDLKPRLRHAKPFGRELLTGGELNNKQFNDFNYGSWLNELYEKPHTYTPRILKDGSDSVGVLGALNRVYLNIGLFSEEWLLHFRPFTGGKRLTPIRIADANRNSAYWQATEQQTPYMAEFLLAAAQPDRLSDLPDADRARYLTADKATLDRGKVVFAERCARCHSSKLPEPLEGMQGPGSEQCNGPNYLSCWNRYWASTKTDDFKRKMLAIVQKDDFLKDNFLSSDFRVPASLLQTNACSPLGRNALAGNIWDNFSSQSYKSLPPVDDIITQDPFTGENRPIKMLAGGRGYTRPPSLISLWSTAPFLLNNALGPFNYNPSVATRMAVFQASIEQMLWPERRTPDDILSSKDVGLIQRTDSTSWIIVPSGFLPGFVKALRGPIELVFPNLFAENGDVKIGPIPKGTPVGLVGNFDPLPEERGWWAGLSRGWKLLGLVWQVRNTLAAMPDNADDATAARIFGPLGRNLYEFSACQDYVVNRGHYFGTNKFGEEPGLSDPDKRALIEFLKTF
;
A
#
# COMPACT_ATOMS: atom_id res chain seq x y z
N MET A 1 27.72 44.42 -10.72
CA MET A 1 29.06 44.22 -11.28
C MET A 1 29.00 43.03 -12.23
N PRO A 2 29.26 43.21 -13.51
CA PRO A 2 29.19 42.17 -14.52
C PRO A 2 30.57 41.52 -14.69
N LEU A 3 30.59 40.21 -14.76
CA LEU A 3 31.76 39.50 -15.25
C LEU A 3 31.48 39.02 -16.69
N GLN A 4 32.16 39.72 -17.60
CA GLN A 4 32.40 39.29 -18.97
C GLN A 4 33.29 38.03 -18.94
N GLY A 5 32.90 36.97 -19.61
CA GLY A 5 33.68 35.79 -19.86
C GLY A 5 33.45 35.27 -21.27
N ASP A 6 34.38 35.54 -22.04
CA ASP A 6 34.91 35.09 -23.33
C ASP A 6 34.10 34.06 -24.17
N LYS A 7 33.59 34.60 -25.30
CA LYS A 7 33.05 33.84 -26.42
C LYS A 7 34.16 33.49 -27.41
N ARG A 8 35.01 32.54 -27.15
CA ARG A 8 35.92 31.95 -28.15
C ARG A 8 36.28 30.53 -27.73
N SER A 9 35.55 29.56 -28.16
CA SER A 9 36.10 28.19 -28.41
C SER A 9 35.10 27.13 -28.90
N LEU A 10 34.16 27.47 -29.76
CA LEU A 10 33.27 26.43 -30.34
C LEU A 10 33.41 26.27 -31.86
N TYR A 11 34.22 27.12 -32.53
CA TYR A 11 34.43 27.04 -33.97
C TYR A 11 35.76 26.37 -34.41
N GLY A 12 36.61 25.99 -33.46
CA GLY A 12 37.92 25.46 -33.76
C GLY A 12 38.01 23.94 -34.00
N ILE A 13 36.96 23.19 -33.71
CA ILE A 13 36.99 21.71 -33.69
C ILE A 13 36.47 21.08 -35.02
N VAL A 14 35.81 21.83 -35.85
CA VAL A 14 35.19 21.29 -37.08
C VAL A 14 36.09 21.39 -38.32
N SER A 15 37.22 22.16 -38.29
CA SER A 15 38.10 22.37 -39.49
C SER A 15 39.35 21.51 -39.51
N ALA A 16 39.59 20.65 -38.54
CA ALA A 16 40.85 19.89 -38.46
C ALA A 16 40.74 18.38 -38.73
N SER A 17 39.72 17.95 -39.46
CA SER A 17 39.59 16.52 -39.79
C SER A 17 39.59 16.21 -41.30
N ARG A 18 40.66 16.62 -41.96
CA ARG A 18 41.08 16.00 -43.19
C ARG A 18 42.52 15.54 -43.03
N GLU A 19 42.71 14.27 -42.89
CA GLU A 19 44.00 13.54 -42.84
C GLU A 19 44.44 13.21 -41.38
N GLY A 20 44.02 12.05 -40.89
CA GLY A 20 44.53 11.43 -39.68
C GLY A 20 43.52 10.47 -39.11
N GLY A 21 43.81 9.20 -39.08
CA GLY A 21 42.94 8.16 -38.52
C GLY A 21 42.60 8.46 -37.04
N VAL A 22 41.33 8.62 -36.75
CA VAL A 22 40.77 8.89 -35.40
C VAL A 22 41.19 7.81 -34.44
N ARG A 23 41.97 8.18 -33.40
CA ARG A 23 42.43 7.29 -32.35
C ARG A 23 41.22 6.68 -31.62
N SER A 24 41.39 5.47 -31.06
CA SER A 24 40.36 4.69 -30.40
C SER A 24 39.60 5.50 -29.31
N ASN A 25 40.27 6.40 -28.63
CA ASN A 25 39.70 7.24 -27.58
C ASN A 25 38.74 8.32 -28.13
N ASP A 26 38.97 8.87 -29.31
CA ASP A 26 38.09 9.90 -29.91
C ASP A 26 36.78 9.29 -30.38
N LYS A 27 36.75 8.00 -30.76
CA LYS A 27 35.53 7.26 -31.08
C LYS A 27 34.68 7.01 -29.85
N VAL A 28 35.27 6.78 -28.69
CA VAL A 28 34.58 6.60 -27.41
C VAL A 28 33.96 7.94 -26.95
N VAL A 29 34.68 9.04 -27.11
CA VAL A 29 34.19 10.39 -26.76
C VAL A 29 33.02 10.77 -27.69
N LEU A 30 33.07 10.49 -28.97
CA LEU A 30 31.97 10.76 -29.92
C LEU A 30 30.75 9.87 -29.65
N ILE A 31 30.92 8.64 -29.23
CA ILE A 31 29.82 7.74 -28.79
C ILE A 31 29.16 8.29 -27.50
N ILE A 32 29.95 8.70 -26.52
CA ILE A 32 29.46 9.29 -25.27
C ILE A 32 28.70 10.58 -25.57
N LEU A 33 29.21 11.46 -26.43
CA LEU A 33 28.51 12.68 -26.81
C LEU A 33 27.21 12.42 -27.57
N SER A 34 27.17 11.40 -28.42
CA SER A 34 25.94 11.01 -29.13
C SER A 34 24.87 10.46 -28.18
N ILE A 35 25.29 9.66 -27.22
CA ILE A 35 24.41 9.16 -26.13
C ILE A 35 23.94 10.32 -25.24
N ALA A 36 24.82 11.26 -24.90
CA ALA A 36 24.47 12.44 -24.14
C ALA A 36 23.48 13.36 -24.84
N MET A 37 23.56 13.50 -26.18
CA MET A 37 22.58 14.25 -26.95
C MET A 37 21.21 13.56 -27.01
N VAL A 38 21.17 12.23 -27.13
CA VAL A 38 19.91 11.46 -27.06
C VAL A 38 19.28 11.56 -25.67
N VAL A 39 20.07 11.38 -24.62
CA VAL A 39 19.62 11.50 -23.24
C VAL A 39 19.21 12.95 -22.91
N GLY A 40 19.96 13.93 -23.37
CA GLY A 40 19.62 15.34 -23.25
C GLY A 40 18.33 15.72 -23.99
N GLY A 41 18.10 15.18 -25.18
CA GLY A 41 16.85 15.34 -25.91
C GLY A 41 15.65 14.72 -25.17
N LEU A 42 15.81 13.52 -24.63
CA LEU A 42 14.79 12.85 -23.81
C LEU A 42 14.53 13.59 -22.48
N TYR A 43 15.56 14.17 -21.88
CA TYR A 43 15.45 14.99 -20.67
C TYR A 43 14.74 16.33 -20.93
N LEU A 44 15.02 16.99 -22.05
CA LEU A 44 14.29 18.20 -22.50
C LEU A 44 12.80 17.90 -22.75
N LEU A 45 12.47 16.74 -23.31
CA LEU A 45 11.08 16.29 -23.49
C LEU A 45 10.37 16.03 -22.14
N SER A 46 11.08 15.61 -21.12
CA SER A 46 10.52 15.43 -19.77
C SER A 46 10.33 16.74 -18.99
N ILE A 47 11.18 17.74 -19.22
CA ILE A 47 11.08 19.06 -18.59
C ILE A 47 9.95 19.90 -19.18
N THR A 48 9.64 19.74 -20.46
CA THR A 48 8.56 20.51 -21.12
C THR A 48 7.18 20.24 -20.52
N SER A 49 6.95 19.07 -19.95
CA SER A 49 5.74 18.81 -19.19
C SER A 49 5.63 19.67 -17.92
N ALA A 50 6.73 19.92 -17.21
CA ALA A 50 6.74 20.75 -16.01
C ALA A 50 6.57 22.24 -16.30
N TRP A 51 7.09 22.73 -17.43
CA TRP A 51 6.93 24.12 -17.86
C TRP A 51 5.50 24.46 -18.30
N LEU A 52 4.78 23.52 -18.92
CA LEU A 52 3.36 23.69 -19.27
C LEU A 52 2.49 23.97 -18.04
N TRP A 53 2.88 23.44 -16.89
CA TRP A 53 2.18 23.68 -15.61
C TRP A 53 2.43 25.06 -15.03
N ALA A 54 3.65 25.56 -15.10
CA ALA A 54 3.95 26.93 -14.68
C ALA A 54 3.18 27.94 -15.51
N ILE A 55 2.99 27.63 -16.79
CA ILE A 55 2.24 28.47 -17.73
C ILE A 55 0.73 28.38 -17.47
N ALA A 56 0.20 27.22 -17.11
CA ALA A 56 -1.21 27.07 -16.73
C ALA A 56 -1.55 27.88 -15.46
N LEU A 57 -0.63 27.98 -14.53
CA LEU A 57 -0.78 28.81 -13.32
C LEU A 57 -0.81 30.30 -13.68
N VAL A 58 0.03 30.74 -14.59
CA VAL A 58 0.04 32.12 -15.10
C VAL A 58 -1.23 32.41 -15.92
N GLN A 59 -1.76 31.45 -16.69
CA GLN A 59 -3.00 31.58 -17.44
C GLN A 59 -4.24 31.76 -16.52
N TRP A 60 -4.24 31.13 -15.35
CA TRP A 60 -5.32 31.28 -14.38
C TRP A 60 -5.37 32.70 -13.77
N VAL A 61 -4.21 33.30 -13.54
CA VAL A 61 -4.10 34.68 -13.03
C VAL A 61 -4.46 35.74 -14.08
N ILE A 62 -4.20 35.47 -15.34
CA ILE A 62 -4.44 36.42 -16.46
C ILE A 62 -5.81 36.17 -17.13
N GLY A 63 -6.52 35.12 -16.78
CA GLY A 63 -7.76 34.63 -17.42
C GLY A 63 -8.97 35.57 -17.39
N ILE A 64 -8.85 36.77 -16.80
CA ILE A 64 -9.92 37.77 -16.76
C ILE A 64 -9.76 38.88 -17.85
N LEU A 65 -8.63 38.95 -18.55
CA LEU A 65 -8.36 40.13 -19.42
C LEU A 65 -8.20 39.86 -20.93
N CYS A 66 -8.07 38.63 -21.46
CA CYS A 66 -7.87 38.45 -22.91
C CYS A 66 -8.24 37.07 -23.49
N ALA A 67 -9.52 36.86 -23.79
CA ALA A 67 -9.97 35.63 -24.50
C ALA A 67 -9.39 35.46 -25.92
N ILE A 68 -8.94 36.52 -26.57
CA ILE A 68 -8.37 36.52 -27.95
C ILE A 68 -6.86 36.21 -27.89
N ALA A 69 -6.14 36.75 -26.90
CA ALA A 69 -4.72 36.47 -26.71
C ALA A 69 -4.46 35.01 -26.32
N ILE A 70 -5.39 34.37 -25.61
CA ILE A 70 -5.28 32.97 -25.18
C ILE A 70 -5.24 31.99 -26.37
N LYS A 71 -6.02 32.23 -27.42
CA LYS A 71 -6.00 31.41 -28.67
C LYS A 71 -4.67 31.54 -29.40
N ILE A 72 -4.12 32.74 -29.50
CA ILE A 72 -2.83 32.99 -30.16
C ILE A 72 -1.68 32.37 -29.35
N TRP A 73 -1.68 32.52 -28.04
CA TRP A 73 -0.71 31.86 -27.15
C TRP A 73 -0.82 30.33 -27.15
N SER A 74 -2.02 29.79 -27.20
CA SER A 74 -2.23 28.34 -27.36
C SER A 74 -1.61 27.81 -28.65
N ILE A 75 -1.76 28.54 -29.76
CA ILE A 75 -1.15 28.16 -31.04
C ILE A 75 0.38 28.28 -30.97
N ILE A 76 0.91 29.32 -30.33
CA ILE A 76 2.37 29.48 -30.14
C ILE A 76 2.93 28.36 -29.26
N LEU A 77 2.26 28.00 -28.17
CA LEU A 77 2.66 26.92 -27.27
C LEU A 77 2.62 25.56 -27.98
N TRP A 78 1.58 25.29 -28.78
CA TRP A 78 1.52 24.09 -29.62
C TRP A 78 2.66 24.07 -30.64
N THR A 79 2.96 25.21 -31.26
CA THR A 79 4.05 25.33 -32.21
C THR A 79 5.42 25.14 -31.56
N VAL A 80 5.64 25.70 -30.35
CA VAL A 80 6.86 25.48 -29.55
C VAL A 80 6.97 24.03 -29.12
N TRP A 81 5.86 23.42 -28.70
CA TRP A 81 5.84 22.00 -28.30
C TRP A 81 6.17 21.11 -29.49
N ILE A 82 5.54 21.35 -30.66
CA ILE A 82 5.85 20.65 -31.93
C ILE A 82 7.32 20.85 -32.30
N LEU A 83 7.85 22.07 -32.14
CA LEU A 83 9.24 22.36 -32.44
C LEU A 83 10.21 21.61 -31.53
N VAL A 84 9.91 21.54 -30.23
CA VAL A 84 10.71 20.77 -29.24
C VAL A 84 10.64 19.27 -29.52
N VAL A 85 9.47 18.76 -29.88
CA VAL A 85 9.31 17.35 -30.31
C VAL A 85 10.11 17.09 -31.57
N LEU A 86 10.02 17.99 -32.59
CA LEU A 86 10.78 17.86 -33.84
C LEU A 86 12.30 17.96 -33.61
N VAL A 87 12.75 18.85 -32.74
CA VAL A 87 14.16 18.96 -32.34
C VAL A 87 14.62 17.70 -31.58
N GLY A 88 13.80 17.19 -30.68
CA GLY A 88 14.06 15.91 -29.96
C GLY A 88 14.17 14.74 -30.92
N VAL A 89 13.24 14.65 -31.88
CA VAL A 89 13.26 13.64 -32.95
C VAL A 89 14.48 13.83 -33.88
N ALA A 90 14.79 15.08 -34.27
CA ALA A 90 15.94 15.38 -35.10
C ALA A 90 17.27 15.05 -34.40
N LEU A 91 17.40 15.34 -33.10
CA LEU A 91 18.57 14.98 -32.30
C LEU A 91 18.69 13.46 -32.15
N THR A 92 17.57 12.77 -31.98
CA THR A 92 17.54 11.31 -31.90
C THR A 92 17.94 10.67 -33.23
N ILE A 93 17.43 11.20 -34.35
CA ILE A 93 17.82 10.77 -35.71
C ILE A 93 19.27 11.09 -35.99
N LEU A 94 19.75 12.27 -35.64
CA LEU A 94 21.16 12.67 -35.81
C LEU A 94 22.10 11.81 -34.97
N GLY A 95 21.75 11.53 -33.74
CA GLY A 95 22.45 10.59 -32.86
C GLY A 95 22.49 9.18 -33.47
N ALA A 96 21.35 8.70 -33.98
CA ALA A 96 21.24 7.42 -34.65
C ALA A 96 22.06 7.37 -35.94
N VAL A 97 22.09 8.45 -36.75
CA VAL A 97 22.89 8.55 -38.00
C VAL A 97 24.40 8.63 -37.66
N ILE A 98 24.79 9.36 -36.62
CA ILE A 98 26.18 9.41 -36.15
C ILE A 98 26.63 8.03 -35.66
N LEU A 99 25.79 7.39 -34.87
CA LEU A 99 26.02 6.03 -34.39
C LEU A 99 26.08 5.02 -35.52
N TRP A 100 25.18 5.16 -36.52
CA TRP A 100 25.22 4.38 -37.75
C TRP A 100 26.54 4.57 -38.52
N LYS A 101 27.01 5.80 -38.71
CA LYS A 101 28.30 6.08 -39.40
C LYS A 101 29.51 5.54 -38.64
N LEU A 102 29.49 5.62 -37.28
CA LEU A 102 30.55 5.07 -36.43
C LEU A 102 30.59 3.53 -36.45
N LEU A 103 29.43 2.90 -36.67
CA LEU A 103 29.29 1.44 -36.72
C LEU A 103 29.37 0.88 -38.16
N ALA A 104 29.48 1.74 -39.20
CA ALA A 104 29.54 1.37 -40.59
C ALA A 104 30.89 0.78 -41.05
N SER A 105 31.81 0.49 -40.12
CA SER A 105 33.02 -0.25 -40.41
C SER A 105 32.70 -1.71 -40.77
N PRO A 106 33.29 -2.27 -41.84
CA PRO A 106 33.02 -3.62 -42.32
C PRO A 106 33.45 -4.65 -41.25
N GLY A 107 32.57 -5.55 -40.87
CA GLY A 107 32.96 -6.75 -40.17
C GLY A 107 32.08 -7.24 -39.00
N ARG A 108 30.96 -6.58 -38.63
CA ARG A 108 30.11 -7.06 -37.49
C ARG A 108 28.60 -6.88 -37.71
N PRO A 109 27.95 -7.75 -38.50
CA PRO A 109 26.53 -7.63 -38.82
C PRO A 109 25.60 -7.74 -37.58
N VAL A 110 25.94 -8.60 -36.63
CA VAL A 110 25.10 -8.83 -35.43
C VAL A 110 24.99 -7.58 -34.56
N ARG A 111 26.06 -6.80 -34.44
CA ARG A 111 26.07 -5.57 -33.65
C ARG A 111 25.21 -4.46 -34.27
N ARG A 112 25.16 -4.41 -35.62
CA ARG A 112 24.31 -3.49 -36.35
C ARG A 112 22.83 -3.79 -36.15
N THR A 113 22.44 -5.05 -36.27
CA THR A 113 21.04 -5.49 -36.07
C THR A 113 20.55 -5.19 -34.67
N PHE A 114 21.37 -5.42 -33.65
CA PHE A 114 21.03 -5.13 -32.27
C PHE A 114 20.79 -3.63 -32.01
N LEU A 115 21.60 -2.76 -32.59
CA LEU A 115 21.51 -1.31 -32.40
C LEU A 115 20.34 -0.71 -33.18
N ILE A 116 20.00 -1.22 -34.36
CA ILE A 116 18.80 -0.85 -35.11
C ILE A 116 17.55 -1.28 -34.33
N LEU A 117 17.53 -2.49 -33.79
CA LEU A 117 16.43 -2.98 -32.95
C LEU A 117 16.28 -2.14 -31.68
N ALA A 118 17.37 -1.77 -31.02
CA ALA A 118 17.35 -0.91 -29.83
C ALA A 118 16.83 0.50 -30.18
N ALA A 119 17.26 1.08 -31.29
CA ALA A 119 16.79 2.38 -31.76
C ALA A 119 15.29 2.34 -32.13
N LEU A 120 14.83 1.29 -32.80
CA LEU A 120 13.42 1.09 -33.15
C LEU A 120 12.55 0.84 -31.92
N LEU A 121 13.07 0.14 -30.91
CA LEU A 121 12.39 -0.06 -29.63
C LEU A 121 12.25 1.26 -28.85
N VAL A 122 13.31 2.08 -28.81
CA VAL A 122 13.25 3.41 -28.20
C VAL A 122 12.28 4.32 -28.93
N LEU A 123 12.32 4.34 -30.28
CA LEU A 123 11.39 5.13 -31.09
C LEU A 123 9.95 4.65 -30.90
N GLY A 124 9.72 3.34 -30.89
CA GLY A 124 8.42 2.74 -30.60
C GLY A 124 7.90 3.07 -29.19
N ALA A 125 8.76 3.06 -28.20
CA ALA A 125 8.41 3.44 -26.84
C ALA A 125 8.07 4.93 -26.70
N VAL A 126 8.79 5.82 -27.41
CA VAL A 126 8.51 7.27 -27.45
C VAL A 126 7.18 7.54 -28.14
N VAL A 127 6.89 6.88 -29.25
CA VAL A 127 5.62 7.02 -29.99
C VAL A 127 4.45 6.50 -29.16
N LEU A 128 4.60 5.34 -28.49
CA LEU A 128 3.58 4.80 -27.60
C LEU A 128 3.37 5.69 -26.36
N ALA A 129 4.42 6.27 -25.81
CA ALA A 129 4.31 7.23 -24.71
C ALA A 129 3.62 8.54 -25.12
N ALA A 130 3.72 8.95 -26.39
CA ALA A 130 3.09 10.17 -26.89
C ALA A 130 1.61 10.00 -27.25
N ILE A 131 1.16 8.78 -27.58
CA ILE A 131 -0.21 8.50 -28.06
C ILE A 131 -1.11 7.97 -26.93
N GLY A 132 -0.55 7.48 -25.82
CA GLY A 132 -1.30 6.89 -24.71
C GLY A 132 -2.03 7.90 -23.84
N PRO A 133 -2.96 7.44 -23.01
CA PRO A 133 -3.60 8.29 -21.99
C PRO A 133 -2.55 8.82 -21.02
N HIS A 134 -2.64 10.10 -20.69
CA HIS A 134 -1.69 10.78 -19.79
C HIS A 134 -2.32 11.06 -18.43
N PRO A 135 -1.55 10.97 -17.35
CA PRO A 135 -2.02 11.37 -16.01
C PRO A 135 -2.62 12.78 -16.00
N GLY A 136 -3.73 12.94 -15.29
CA GLY A 136 -4.46 14.21 -15.17
C GLY A 136 -5.41 14.52 -16.33
N HIS A 137 -5.47 13.68 -17.38
CA HIS A 137 -6.32 13.89 -18.55
C HIS A 137 -7.38 12.82 -18.77
N VAL A 138 -7.44 11.82 -17.91
CA VAL A 138 -8.46 10.77 -17.98
C VAL A 138 -9.63 11.11 -17.06
N GLN A 139 -10.82 10.68 -17.47
CA GLN A 139 -12.03 10.80 -16.66
C GLN A 139 -12.48 9.42 -16.19
N ASP A 140 -13.11 9.36 -15.01
CA ASP A 140 -13.73 8.13 -14.55
C ASP A 140 -14.98 7.74 -15.36
N GLU A 141 -15.50 6.53 -15.13
CA GLU A 141 -16.65 6.01 -15.86
C GLU A 141 -17.90 6.90 -15.72
N ALA A 142 -18.16 7.45 -14.53
CA ALA A 142 -19.30 8.31 -14.28
C ALA A 142 -19.18 9.64 -15.02
N MET A 143 -18.02 10.28 -14.95
CA MET A 143 -17.76 11.54 -15.65
C MET A 143 -17.90 11.38 -17.16
N ARG A 144 -17.34 10.28 -17.72
CA ARG A 144 -17.48 9.95 -19.17
C ARG A 144 -18.94 9.71 -19.59
N ALA A 145 -19.76 9.19 -18.69
CA ALA A 145 -21.19 8.99 -18.93
C ALA A 145 -22.02 10.26 -18.66
N GLY A 146 -21.42 11.38 -18.27
CA GLY A 146 -22.09 12.62 -17.95
C GLY A 146 -22.87 12.59 -16.61
N VAL A 147 -22.51 11.66 -15.72
CA VAL A 147 -23.17 11.52 -14.40
C VAL A 147 -22.41 12.36 -13.37
N PRO A 148 -23.04 13.38 -12.78
CA PRO A 148 -22.39 14.24 -11.78
C PRO A 148 -22.28 13.55 -10.42
N ALA A 149 -21.39 14.03 -9.57
CA ALA A 149 -21.22 13.53 -8.20
C ALA A 149 -22.50 13.59 -7.34
N SER A 150 -23.36 14.57 -7.58
CA SER A 150 -24.65 14.72 -6.90
C SER A 150 -25.63 13.58 -7.16
N ALA A 151 -25.39 12.76 -8.19
CA ALA A 151 -26.20 11.55 -8.45
C ALA A 151 -25.89 10.40 -7.49
N PHE A 152 -24.80 10.48 -6.74
CA PHE A 152 -24.37 9.44 -5.80
C PHE A 152 -24.65 9.86 -4.36
N GLU A 153 -25.92 9.85 -3.97
CA GLU A 153 -26.31 10.23 -2.62
C GLU A 153 -25.92 9.18 -1.59
N ALA A 154 -25.52 9.65 -0.39
CA ALA A 154 -25.22 8.77 0.72
C ALA A 154 -26.49 8.09 1.25
N ALA A 155 -26.51 6.76 1.26
CA ALA A 155 -27.67 5.96 1.67
C ALA A 155 -27.86 5.99 3.20
N ALA A 156 -29.10 6.18 3.64
CA ALA A 156 -29.50 6.17 5.06
C ALA A 156 -30.24 4.87 5.45
N ASP A 157 -30.13 3.81 4.66
CA ASP A 157 -30.84 2.54 4.91
C ASP A 157 -30.28 1.82 6.14
N ARG A 158 -31.19 1.23 6.92
CA ARG A 158 -30.90 0.55 8.18
C ARG A 158 -30.65 -0.95 8.02
N TYR A 159 -30.12 -1.38 6.91
CA TYR A 159 -29.93 -2.79 6.58
C TYR A 159 -28.96 -3.51 7.53
N PHE A 160 -27.95 -2.81 8.01
CA PHE A 160 -26.91 -3.34 8.91
C PHE A 160 -27.21 -3.09 10.40
N ASP A 161 -28.46 -2.82 10.75
CA ASP A 161 -28.80 -2.60 12.15
C ASP A 161 -28.52 -3.84 13.01
N GLY A 162 -27.98 -3.60 14.18
CA GLY A 162 -27.45 -4.63 15.08
C GLY A 162 -25.93 -4.81 15.01
N MET A 163 -25.28 -4.41 13.93
CA MET A 163 -23.80 -4.38 13.89
C MET A 163 -23.26 -3.37 14.93
N ASP A 164 -22.08 -3.62 15.44
CA ASP A 164 -21.45 -2.85 16.53
C ASP A 164 -22.33 -2.87 17.80
N PRO A 165 -22.45 -4.01 18.49
CA PRO A 165 -23.35 -4.16 19.64
C PRO A 165 -23.17 -3.05 20.67
N GLY A 166 -24.28 -2.49 21.14
CA GLY A 166 -24.28 -1.39 22.12
C GLY A 166 -24.13 0.01 21.53
N VAL A 167 -23.90 0.15 20.22
CA VAL A 167 -23.80 1.45 19.55
C VAL A 167 -25.13 1.85 18.90
N THR A 168 -25.63 3.04 19.22
CA THR A 168 -26.79 3.63 18.57
C THR A 168 -26.34 4.73 17.63
N LEU A 169 -26.73 4.63 16.36
CA LEU A 169 -26.31 5.54 15.31
C LEU A 169 -27.40 6.54 14.93
N SER A 170 -27.02 7.80 14.76
CA SER A 170 -27.82 8.83 14.10
C SER A 170 -27.92 8.57 12.59
N GLU A 171 -28.82 9.26 11.90
CA GLU A 171 -28.95 9.14 10.44
C GLU A 171 -27.65 9.46 9.69
N ARG A 172 -26.90 10.45 10.14
CA ARG A 172 -25.61 10.82 9.54
C ARG A 172 -24.57 9.72 9.71
N GLU A 173 -24.52 9.11 10.89
CA GLU A 173 -23.63 8.00 11.19
C GLU A 173 -24.04 6.73 10.43
N ILE A 174 -25.34 6.51 10.20
CA ILE A 174 -25.83 5.44 9.32
C ILE A 174 -25.35 5.65 7.88
N LYS A 175 -25.44 6.87 7.33
CA LYS A 175 -24.85 7.20 6.03
C LYS A 175 -23.35 6.87 5.98
N GLY A 176 -22.64 7.16 7.06
CA GLY A 176 -21.22 6.81 7.21
C GLY A 176 -20.97 5.31 7.28
N ARG A 177 -21.78 4.55 8.04
CA ARG A 177 -21.73 3.09 8.11
C ARG A 177 -21.94 2.47 6.72
N ASN A 178 -22.95 2.95 5.99
CA ASN A 178 -23.27 2.45 4.67
C ASN A 178 -22.15 2.78 3.67
N MET A 179 -21.56 3.98 3.74
CA MET A 179 -20.34 4.28 2.98
C MET A 179 -19.20 3.30 3.27
N TRP A 180 -18.97 2.98 4.55
CA TRP A 180 -17.95 2.04 4.98
C TRP A 180 -18.15 0.62 4.45
N LEU A 181 -19.42 0.18 4.38
CA LEU A 181 -19.76 -1.22 4.08
C LEU A 181 -20.08 -1.48 2.60
N VAL A 182 -20.61 -0.50 1.85
CA VAL A 182 -21.10 -0.75 0.48
C VAL A 182 -20.62 0.26 -0.57
N TRP A 183 -20.04 1.42 -0.19
CA TRP A 183 -19.55 2.36 -1.16
C TRP A 183 -18.19 1.93 -1.70
N THR A 184 -18.11 1.66 -3.00
CA THR A 184 -16.90 1.24 -3.69
C THR A 184 -16.24 2.36 -4.50
N GLY A 185 -16.98 3.44 -4.77
CA GLY A 185 -16.50 4.58 -5.56
C GLY A 185 -16.04 4.22 -6.97
N GLY A 186 -16.63 3.18 -7.60
CA GLY A 186 -16.25 2.76 -8.94
C GLY A 186 -14.91 2.03 -9.04
N ASN A 187 -14.39 1.49 -7.93
CA ASN A 187 -13.12 0.78 -7.93
C ASN A 187 -13.19 -0.66 -8.48
N ASP A 188 -14.37 -1.13 -8.86
CA ASP A 188 -14.55 -2.42 -9.54
C ASP A 188 -13.69 -2.57 -10.78
N ARG A 189 -13.44 -1.48 -11.52
CA ARG A 189 -12.52 -1.46 -12.64
C ARG A 189 -11.07 -1.70 -12.25
N PHE A 190 -10.61 -1.14 -11.12
CA PHE A 190 -9.26 -1.36 -10.61
C PHE A 190 -9.02 -2.85 -10.34
N TRP A 191 -9.94 -3.49 -9.61
CA TRP A 191 -9.84 -4.89 -9.26
C TRP A 191 -9.97 -5.82 -10.47
N ASP A 192 -10.82 -5.51 -11.46
CA ASP A 192 -10.87 -6.27 -12.73
C ASP A 192 -9.55 -6.13 -13.52
N THR A 193 -8.93 -4.95 -13.48
CA THR A 193 -7.64 -4.73 -14.17
C THR A 193 -6.50 -5.47 -13.47
N THR A 194 -6.54 -5.60 -12.13
CA THR A 194 -5.52 -6.34 -11.38
C THR A 194 -5.46 -7.82 -11.78
N VAL A 195 -6.56 -8.40 -12.26
CA VAL A 195 -6.55 -9.76 -12.82
C VAL A 195 -5.59 -9.85 -14.00
N LYS A 196 -5.61 -8.86 -14.89
CA LYS A 196 -4.74 -8.79 -16.08
C LYS A 196 -3.29 -8.50 -15.68
N GLU A 197 -3.09 -7.56 -14.77
CA GLU A 197 -1.76 -7.16 -14.32
C GLU A 197 -1.08 -8.19 -13.40
N SER A 198 -1.85 -9.08 -12.78
CA SER A 198 -1.36 -10.21 -11.97
C SER A 198 -1.35 -11.54 -12.74
N PHE A 199 -1.47 -11.49 -14.05
CA PHE A 199 -1.47 -12.68 -14.91
C PHE A 199 -2.54 -13.72 -14.53
N GLY A 200 -3.74 -13.23 -14.14
CA GLY A 200 -4.86 -14.07 -13.74
C GLY A 200 -4.80 -14.61 -12.30
N THR A 201 -3.80 -14.22 -11.52
CA THR A 201 -3.61 -14.69 -10.15
C THR A 201 -4.60 -14.03 -9.18
N PHE A 202 -4.87 -12.74 -9.33
CA PHE A 202 -5.79 -11.97 -8.49
C PHE A 202 -7.15 -11.87 -9.16
N ASP A 203 -8.07 -12.76 -8.83
CA ASP A 203 -9.42 -12.77 -9.40
C ASP A 203 -10.51 -12.79 -8.32
N LEU A 204 -10.96 -11.60 -7.92
CA LEU A 204 -12.01 -11.48 -6.91
C LEU A 204 -13.34 -12.12 -7.32
N LEU A 205 -13.65 -12.20 -8.62
CA LEU A 205 -14.86 -12.87 -9.08
C LEU A 205 -14.80 -14.39 -8.80
N LYS A 206 -13.60 -15.01 -8.85
CA LYS A 206 -13.40 -16.36 -8.37
C LYS A 206 -13.44 -16.45 -6.86
N THR A 207 -12.85 -15.49 -6.15
CA THR A 207 -12.84 -15.46 -4.68
C THR A 207 -14.25 -15.43 -4.08
N ILE A 208 -15.18 -14.69 -4.69
CA ILE A 208 -16.59 -14.66 -4.21
C ILE A 208 -17.41 -15.89 -4.60
N SER A 209 -16.90 -16.73 -5.51
CA SER A 209 -17.63 -17.89 -6.04
C SER A 209 -17.56 -19.10 -5.08
N SER A 210 -18.58 -19.95 -5.14
CA SER A 210 -18.64 -21.26 -4.46
C SER A 210 -18.69 -22.41 -5.48
N ALA A 211 -17.90 -22.32 -6.57
CA ALA A 211 -17.89 -23.29 -7.64
C ALA A 211 -17.28 -24.65 -7.19
N PRO A 212 -17.81 -25.77 -7.66
CA PRO A 212 -17.19 -27.07 -7.43
C PRO A 212 -15.75 -27.10 -7.96
N GLY A 213 -14.85 -27.71 -7.19
CA GLY A 213 -13.41 -27.76 -7.54
C GLY A 213 -12.57 -26.62 -6.95
N LEU A 214 -13.19 -25.53 -6.47
CA LEU A 214 -12.47 -24.54 -5.66
C LEU A 214 -12.23 -25.08 -4.24
N PRO A 215 -11.10 -24.73 -3.60
CA PRO A 215 -10.78 -25.21 -2.24
C PRO A 215 -11.64 -24.54 -1.17
N TYR A 216 -12.49 -23.61 -1.55
CA TYR A 216 -13.34 -22.80 -0.68
C TYR A 216 -14.77 -22.69 -1.26
N SER A 217 -15.68 -22.37 -0.38
CA SER A 217 -17.07 -22.05 -0.65
C SER A 217 -17.62 -21.25 0.53
N ARG A 218 -18.87 -20.84 0.49
CA ARG A 218 -19.54 -20.17 1.62
C ARG A 218 -19.38 -20.92 2.95
N ASP A 219 -19.37 -22.27 2.94
CA ASP A 219 -19.37 -23.09 4.15
C ASP A 219 -18.01 -23.10 4.89
N ASN A 220 -16.94 -22.62 4.26
CA ASN A 220 -15.60 -22.60 4.86
C ASN A 220 -14.83 -21.29 4.56
N ARG A 221 -15.51 -20.27 4.12
CA ARG A 221 -14.91 -18.99 3.66
C ARG A 221 -14.19 -18.25 4.77
N TRP A 222 -14.79 -18.19 5.96
CA TRP A 222 -14.14 -17.63 7.13
C TRP A 222 -12.84 -18.38 7.47
N LYS A 223 -12.93 -19.70 7.61
CA LYS A 223 -11.77 -20.52 7.92
C LYS A 223 -10.69 -20.50 6.85
N HIS A 224 -11.08 -20.37 5.57
CA HIS A 224 -10.15 -20.37 4.45
C HIS A 224 -9.54 -18.99 4.20
N PHE A 225 -10.31 -17.94 4.23
CA PHE A 225 -9.89 -16.58 3.88
C PHE A 225 -9.80 -15.62 5.07
N GLY A 226 -10.54 -15.88 6.15
CA GLY A 226 -10.75 -14.89 7.22
C GLY A 226 -11.65 -13.73 6.81
N ILE A 227 -12.52 -13.92 5.81
CA ILE A 227 -13.51 -12.91 5.36
C ILE A 227 -14.90 -13.26 5.88
N VAL A 228 -15.70 -12.24 6.11
CA VAL A 228 -17.00 -12.36 6.74
C VAL A 228 -18.09 -12.62 5.71
N ASN A 229 -18.81 -13.73 5.87
CA ASN A 229 -20.03 -13.99 5.12
C ASN A 229 -21.12 -13.01 5.54
N GLU A 230 -21.82 -12.45 4.54
CA GLU A 230 -23.00 -11.62 4.77
C GLU A 230 -24.16 -12.49 5.27
N PRO A 231 -24.86 -12.13 6.36
CA PRO A 231 -26.09 -12.80 6.75
C PRO A 231 -27.13 -12.84 5.64
N CYS A 232 -28.08 -13.75 5.73
CA CYS A 232 -29.17 -13.89 4.76
C CYS A 232 -28.80 -14.43 3.36
N PHE A 233 -27.71 -15.17 3.26
CA PHE A 233 -27.34 -15.85 2.04
C PHE A 233 -27.13 -17.35 2.27
N ASP A 234 -27.39 -18.13 1.23
CA ASP A 234 -27.11 -19.54 1.15
C ASP A 234 -26.05 -19.83 0.07
N LYS A 235 -25.35 -20.94 0.24
CA LYS A 235 -24.45 -21.47 -0.78
C LYS A 235 -25.22 -21.88 -2.03
N PRO A 236 -24.76 -21.55 -3.25
CA PRO A 236 -25.40 -21.98 -4.47
C PRO A 236 -25.33 -23.50 -4.64
N THR A 237 -26.44 -24.11 -5.06
CA THR A 237 -26.51 -25.54 -5.39
C THR A 237 -26.27 -25.82 -6.87
N GLN A 238 -26.36 -24.78 -7.72
CA GLN A 238 -26.17 -24.82 -9.16
C GLN A 238 -25.64 -23.46 -9.67
N PRO A 239 -25.06 -23.42 -10.89
CA PRO A 239 -24.65 -22.16 -11.49
C PRO A 239 -25.90 -21.30 -11.78
N ASP A 240 -25.79 -19.99 -11.52
CA ASP A 240 -26.91 -19.07 -11.72
C ASP A 240 -27.06 -18.71 -13.22
N PRO A 241 -28.15 -19.13 -13.88
CA PRO A 241 -28.37 -18.83 -15.28
C PRO A 241 -28.58 -17.32 -15.54
N ASN A 242 -29.09 -16.57 -14.55
CA ASN A 242 -29.31 -15.13 -14.66
C ASN A 242 -28.01 -14.33 -14.46
N ARG A 243 -26.96 -14.96 -13.96
CA ARG A 243 -25.63 -14.41 -13.79
C ARG A 243 -24.58 -15.16 -14.60
N PHE A 244 -24.93 -15.48 -15.84
CA PHE A 244 -24.02 -16.08 -16.84
C PHE A 244 -23.33 -17.38 -16.38
N GLY A 245 -24.00 -18.16 -15.56
CA GLY A 245 -23.49 -19.45 -15.08
C GLY A 245 -22.44 -19.35 -13.97
N LEU A 246 -22.35 -18.22 -13.30
CA LEU A 246 -21.49 -18.05 -12.13
C LEU A 246 -22.06 -18.77 -10.90
N TRP A 247 -21.19 -19.22 -10.00
CA TRP A 247 -21.52 -19.89 -8.75
C TRP A 247 -21.49 -18.90 -7.58
N LEU A 248 -22.46 -17.97 -7.54
CA LEU A 248 -22.55 -16.89 -6.55
C LEU A 248 -23.56 -17.25 -5.46
N ASP A 249 -23.27 -16.83 -4.23
CA ASP A 249 -24.17 -17.00 -3.09
C ASP A 249 -25.57 -16.45 -3.42
N GLN A 250 -26.58 -17.11 -2.95
CA GLN A 250 -27.98 -16.79 -3.22
C GLN A 250 -28.65 -16.21 -1.98
N ARG A 251 -29.32 -15.09 -2.16
CA ARG A 251 -30.09 -14.48 -1.09
C ARG A 251 -31.29 -15.33 -0.74
N ARG A 252 -31.51 -15.54 0.56
CA ARG A 252 -32.65 -16.28 1.08
C ARG A 252 -33.93 -15.50 0.88
N ALA A 253 -35.02 -16.22 0.55
CA ALA A 253 -36.32 -15.62 0.27
C ALA A 253 -37.03 -15.08 1.54
N ASP A 254 -36.66 -15.57 2.72
CA ASP A 254 -37.18 -15.15 4.02
C ASP A 254 -36.51 -13.88 4.56
N CYS A 255 -35.53 -13.34 3.87
CA CYS A 255 -34.79 -12.14 4.25
C CYS A 255 -35.25 -10.90 3.46
N PRO A 256 -35.22 -9.69 4.07
CA PRO A 256 -35.52 -8.47 3.37
C PRO A 256 -34.58 -8.24 2.18
N PRO A 257 -35.04 -7.61 1.09
CA PRO A 257 -34.17 -7.31 -0.04
C PRO A 257 -33.04 -6.35 0.39
N ASP A 258 -31.89 -6.45 -0.29
CA ASP A 258 -30.82 -5.47 -0.11
C ASP A 258 -31.23 -4.12 -0.72
N PRO A 259 -31.41 -3.06 0.10
CA PRO A 259 -31.89 -1.78 -0.40
C PRO A 259 -30.87 -1.09 -1.31
N PHE A 260 -29.58 -1.42 -1.17
CA PHE A 260 -28.51 -0.83 -1.96
C PHE A 260 -28.46 -1.38 -3.39
N ALA A 261 -29.04 -2.54 -3.63
CA ALA A 261 -29.10 -3.14 -4.96
C ALA A 261 -30.25 -2.59 -5.84
N ASP A 262 -31.14 -1.76 -5.29
CA ASP A 262 -32.27 -1.20 -6.03
C ASP A 262 -31.83 -0.12 -7.03
N PRO A 263 -31.88 -0.39 -8.35
CA PRO A 263 -31.48 0.59 -9.37
C PRO A 263 -32.47 1.74 -9.56
N LYS A 264 -33.67 1.67 -9.00
CA LYS A 264 -34.63 2.79 -9.01
C LYS A 264 -34.26 3.81 -7.94
N LYS A 265 -33.80 3.32 -6.77
CA LYS A 265 -33.38 4.16 -5.66
C LYS A 265 -31.94 4.67 -5.86
N TYR A 266 -31.07 3.81 -6.35
CA TYR A 266 -29.66 4.09 -6.52
C TYR A 266 -29.20 3.76 -7.96
N PRO A 267 -29.60 4.57 -8.96
CA PRO A 267 -29.35 4.25 -10.36
C PRO A 267 -27.87 4.20 -10.70
N GLY A 268 -27.45 3.10 -11.28
CA GLY A 268 -26.06 2.89 -11.71
C GLY A 268 -25.70 3.69 -12.97
N VAL A 269 -24.42 3.69 -13.29
CA VAL A 269 -23.89 4.41 -14.46
C VAL A 269 -24.11 3.57 -15.73
N LYS A 270 -24.88 4.12 -16.67
CA LYS A 270 -25.09 3.53 -17.99
C LYS A 270 -23.86 3.79 -18.86
N LEU A 271 -23.08 2.74 -19.13
CA LEU A 271 -21.86 2.83 -19.92
C LEU A 271 -21.60 1.49 -20.63
N GLY A 272 -21.12 1.54 -21.86
CA GLY A 272 -20.78 0.34 -22.63
C GLY A 272 -21.96 -0.63 -22.75
N ALA A 273 -21.75 -1.89 -22.39
CA ALA A 273 -22.78 -2.94 -22.45
C ALA A 273 -23.84 -2.85 -21.33
N ARG A 274 -23.66 -2.04 -20.31
CA ARG A 274 -24.65 -1.87 -19.22
C ARG A 274 -25.97 -1.30 -19.77
N GLY A 275 -27.06 -2.00 -19.53
CA GLY A 275 -28.39 -1.64 -20.04
C GLY A 275 -28.73 -2.23 -21.42
N THR A 276 -27.84 -3.09 -21.96
CA THR A 276 -28.14 -3.91 -23.15
C THR A 276 -28.86 -5.20 -22.77
N SER A 277 -29.37 -5.95 -23.78
CA SER A 277 -30.07 -7.19 -23.54
C SER A 277 -29.26 -8.16 -22.66
N GLY A 278 -29.81 -8.48 -21.51
CA GLY A 278 -29.28 -9.47 -20.56
C GLY A 278 -28.14 -8.97 -19.66
N LEU A 279 -27.73 -7.68 -19.74
CA LEU A 279 -26.80 -7.08 -18.77
C LEU A 279 -27.43 -5.79 -18.21
N PRO A 280 -27.92 -5.79 -16.96
CA PRO A 280 -28.60 -4.62 -16.38
C PRO A 280 -27.61 -3.45 -16.19
N VAL A 281 -28.11 -2.25 -15.99
CA VAL A 281 -27.28 -1.12 -15.51
C VAL A 281 -26.89 -1.36 -14.04
N GLY A 282 -27.81 -1.91 -13.25
CA GLY A 282 -27.62 -2.13 -11.83
C GLY A 282 -27.69 -0.86 -10.99
N SER A 283 -27.28 -0.96 -9.74
CA SER A 283 -27.16 0.15 -8.80
C SER A 283 -25.70 0.67 -8.75
N TYR A 284 -25.51 1.93 -8.38
CA TYR A 284 -24.16 2.45 -8.13
C TYR A 284 -23.50 1.89 -6.85
N TYR A 285 -24.27 1.23 -5.97
CA TYR A 285 -23.73 0.42 -4.88
C TYR A 285 -23.45 -1.03 -5.30
N GLY A 286 -23.88 -1.43 -6.51
CA GLY A 286 -23.75 -2.81 -6.99
C GLY A 286 -24.71 -3.78 -6.29
N GLU A 287 -24.63 -5.05 -6.68
CA GLU A 287 -25.36 -6.14 -6.03
C GLU A 287 -24.56 -6.77 -4.89
N PRO A 288 -25.21 -7.33 -3.84
CA PRO A 288 -24.49 -8.05 -2.80
C PRO A 288 -23.89 -9.34 -3.34
N THR A 289 -22.72 -9.69 -2.83
CA THR A 289 -21.98 -10.91 -3.20
C THR A 289 -22.17 -12.05 -2.20
N GLY A 290 -22.84 -11.81 -1.07
CA GLY A 290 -22.83 -12.70 0.09
C GLY A 290 -21.57 -12.60 0.96
N ILE A 291 -20.70 -11.61 0.68
CA ILE A 291 -19.52 -11.26 1.48
C ILE A 291 -19.60 -9.79 1.85
N VAL A 292 -19.43 -9.49 3.13
CA VAL A 292 -19.46 -8.11 3.62
C VAL A 292 -18.36 -7.28 2.93
N GLY A 293 -18.74 -6.11 2.40
CA GLY A 293 -17.80 -5.17 1.80
C GLY A 293 -17.40 -5.47 0.35
N LEU A 294 -17.87 -6.56 -0.27
CA LEU A 294 -17.69 -6.82 -1.69
C LEU A 294 -19.01 -6.69 -2.44
N ARG A 295 -19.00 -5.93 -3.54
CA ARG A 295 -20.16 -5.65 -4.34
C ARG A 295 -19.93 -6.04 -5.80
N LEU A 296 -20.99 -6.53 -6.47
CA LEU A 296 -20.95 -7.02 -7.84
C LEU A 296 -21.53 -5.95 -8.79
N PHE A 297 -20.79 -5.66 -9.85
CA PHE A 297 -21.18 -4.68 -10.87
C PHE A 297 -21.19 -5.32 -12.26
N PRO A 298 -22.22 -5.05 -13.09
CA PRO A 298 -22.18 -5.44 -14.49
C PRO A 298 -20.98 -4.83 -15.20
N ASN A 299 -20.25 -5.63 -15.98
CA ASN A 299 -19.05 -5.16 -16.65
C ASN A 299 -19.41 -4.41 -17.95
N PRO A 300 -19.10 -3.11 -18.10
CA PRO A 300 -19.44 -2.36 -19.29
C PRO A 300 -18.73 -2.86 -20.57
N ASP A 301 -17.63 -3.61 -20.42
CA ASP A 301 -16.87 -4.19 -21.53
C ASP A 301 -17.42 -5.55 -21.97
N PHE A 302 -18.44 -6.10 -21.27
CA PHE A 302 -19.06 -7.39 -21.60
C PHE A 302 -20.13 -7.22 -22.69
N ASP A 303 -19.67 -6.87 -23.88
CA ASP A 303 -20.50 -6.72 -25.06
C ASP A 303 -20.96 -8.06 -25.65
N GLU A 304 -21.66 -8.02 -26.78
CA GLU A 304 -22.18 -9.20 -27.44
C GLU A 304 -21.07 -10.12 -27.95
N ALA A 305 -19.90 -9.58 -28.30
CA ALA A 305 -18.74 -10.39 -28.70
C ALA A 305 -18.13 -11.12 -27.51
N ALA A 306 -17.98 -10.44 -26.38
CA ALA A 306 -17.51 -11.02 -25.11
C ALA A 306 -18.51 -12.10 -24.61
N ARG A 307 -19.80 -11.83 -24.72
CA ARG A 307 -20.85 -12.78 -24.34
C ARG A 307 -20.76 -14.07 -25.14
N ARG A 308 -20.57 -14.01 -26.47
CA ARG A 308 -20.42 -15.22 -27.31
C ARG A 308 -19.17 -16.03 -26.97
N ARG A 309 -18.15 -15.39 -26.42
CA ARG A 309 -16.89 -16.04 -25.99
C ARG A 309 -16.96 -16.57 -24.55
N TRP A 310 -17.92 -16.12 -23.76
CA TRP A 310 -18.02 -16.48 -22.35
C TRP A 310 -18.45 -17.93 -22.15
N ASP A 311 -17.64 -18.67 -21.41
CA ASP A 311 -17.91 -20.04 -21.00
C ASP A 311 -17.61 -20.18 -19.48
N PRO A 312 -18.64 -20.24 -18.61
CA PRO A 312 -18.46 -20.32 -17.19
C PRO A 312 -17.81 -21.62 -16.72
N ARG A 313 -17.97 -22.74 -17.44
CA ARG A 313 -17.32 -24.00 -17.08
C ARG A 313 -15.82 -23.92 -17.30
N ARG A 314 -15.40 -23.36 -18.43
CA ARG A 314 -13.99 -23.14 -18.73
C ARG A 314 -13.38 -22.09 -17.81
N TYR A 315 -14.14 -21.07 -17.45
CA TYR A 315 -13.68 -20.03 -16.54
C TYR A 315 -13.21 -20.58 -15.19
N TYR A 316 -13.92 -21.58 -14.65
CA TYR A 316 -13.53 -22.20 -13.37
C TYR A 316 -12.47 -23.28 -13.50
N ASN A 317 -12.38 -23.99 -14.63
CA ASN A 317 -11.66 -25.26 -14.73
C ASN A 317 -10.55 -25.30 -15.78
N ASP A 318 -10.50 -24.36 -16.73
CA ASP A 318 -9.58 -24.39 -17.85
C ASP A 318 -8.57 -23.22 -17.82
N PRO A 319 -7.31 -23.47 -17.39
CA PRO A 319 -6.26 -22.45 -17.38
C PRO A 319 -6.03 -21.81 -18.75
N SER A 320 -6.15 -22.59 -19.82
CA SER A 320 -5.96 -22.07 -21.19
C SER A 320 -7.01 -21.03 -21.58
N TYR A 321 -8.14 -21.02 -20.89
CA TYR A 321 -9.21 -20.05 -21.09
C TYR A 321 -9.15 -18.88 -20.10
N TYR A 322 -9.10 -19.15 -18.79
CA TYR A 322 -9.18 -18.07 -17.80
C TYR A 322 -7.88 -17.25 -17.69
N LEU A 323 -6.74 -17.75 -18.16
CA LEU A 323 -5.47 -17.01 -18.24
C LEU A 323 -5.31 -16.23 -19.55
N GLN A 324 -6.36 -16.02 -20.34
CA GLN A 324 -6.33 -15.15 -21.51
C GLN A 324 -6.46 -13.68 -21.11
N LYS A 325 -5.53 -12.85 -21.57
CA LYS A 325 -5.50 -11.41 -21.27
C LYS A 325 -6.75 -10.67 -21.75
N ASP A 326 -7.34 -11.12 -22.83
CA ASP A 326 -8.52 -10.53 -23.48
C ASP A 326 -9.84 -11.16 -23.04
N LEU A 327 -9.84 -12.02 -22.02
CA LEU A 327 -11.06 -12.54 -21.43
C LEU A 327 -11.80 -11.43 -20.68
N VAL A 328 -12.98 -11.07 -21.18
CA VAL A 328 -13.88 -10.14 -20.54
C VAL A 328 -14.88 -10.93 -19.70
N ARG A 329 -14.96 -10.61 -18.40
CA ARG A 329 -15.88 -11.23 -17.45
C ARG A 329 -17.22 -10.48 -17.45
N PRO A 330 -18.37 -11.18 -17.19
CA PRO A 330 -19.69 -10.52 -17.20
C PRO A 330 -19.87 -9.50 -16.08
N TYR A 331 -19.15 -9.70 -14.98
CA TYR A 331 -19.21 -8.82 -13.81
C TYR A 331 -17.80 -8.46 -13.34
N ARG A 332 -17.73 -7.33 -12.65
CA ARG A 332 -16.58 -6.86 -11.89
C ARG A 332 -16.93 -6.84 -10.40
N VAL A 333 -15.96 -6.97 -9.53
CA VAL A 333 -16.15 -6.91 -8.08
C VAL A 333 -15.53 -5.62 -7.55
N GLY A 334 -16.36 -4.79 -6.91
CA GLY A 334 -15.90 -3.63 -6.18
C GLY A 334 -15.70 -3.92 -4.70
N MET A 335 -14.78 -3.18 -4.09
CA MET A 335 -14.38 -3.36 -2.69
C MET A 335 -14.69 -2.09 -1.90
N ALA A 336 -15.41 -2.24 -0.80
CA ALA A 336 -15.59 -1.22 0.23
C ALA A 336 -14.66 -1.48 1.43
N CYS A 337 -14.46 -0.47 2.27
CA CYS A 337 -13.55 -0.55 3.43
C CYS A 337 -13.92 -1.69 4.39
N GLY A 338 -15.22 -1.97 4.55
CA GLY A 338 -15.73 -3.03 5.40
C GLY A 338 -15.21 -4.43 5.07
N PHE A 339 -14.80 -4.68 3.83
CA PHE A 339 -14.22 -5.96 3.45
C PHE A 339 -13.02 -6.38 4.30
N CYS A 340 -12.10 -5.45 4.57
CA CYS A 340 -10.92 -5.72 5.38
C CYS A 340 -11.11 -5.40 6.87
N HIS A 341 -12.09 -4.58 7.23
CA HIS A 341 -12.21 -4.03 8.58
C HIS A 341 -13.36 -4.60 9.42
N VAL A 342 -14.36 -5.23 8.80
CA VAL A 342 -15.41 -5.94 9.53
C VAL A 342 -14.88 -7.29 10.01
N GLY A 343 -15.24 -7.65 11.21
CA GLY A 343 -14.90 -8.94 11.78
C GLY A 343 -15.80 -9.31 12.95
N PRO A 344 -15.61 -10.49 13.54
CA PRO A 344 -16.33 -10.88 14.75
C PRO A 344 -16.17 -9.88 15.88
N SER A 345 -17.26 -9.54 16.54
CA SER A 345 -17.21 -8.69 17.74
C SER A 345 -16.36 -9.36 18.81
N PRO A 346 -15.37 -8.68 19.40
CA PRO A 346 -14.54 -9.27 20.43
C PRO A 346 -15.30 -9.68 21.68
N THR A 347 -16.33 -8.93 22.05
CA THR A 347 -17.14 -9.17 23.24
C THR A 347 -18.41 -9.99 22.98
N HIS A 348 -18.85 -10.09 21.70
CA HIS A 348 -20.02 -10.85 21.26
C HIS A 348 -19.69 -11.68 20.02
N PRO A 349 -18.66 -12.55 20.05
CA PRO A 349 -18.24 -13.29 18.87
C PRO A 349 -19.28 -14.32 18.44
N PRO A 350 -19.42 -14.57 17.11
CA PRO A 350 -20.30 -15.61 16.61
C PRO A 350 -19.86 -17.00 17.08
N ALA A 351 -20.82 -17.84 17.44
CA ALA A 351 -20.57 -19.25 17.74
C ALA A 351 -20.18 -20.03 16.46
N ASP A 352 -20.77 -19.66 15.32
CA ASP A 352 -20.40 -20.13 13.99
C ASP A 352 -19.96 -18.94 13.12
N PRO A 353 -18.63 -18.74 12.93
CA PRO A 353 -18.13 -17.65 12.13
C PRO A 353 -18.44 -17.74 10.62
N GLU A 354 -18.85 -18.90 10.13
CA GLU A 354 -19.31 -19.05 8.72
C GLU A 354 -20.73 -18.49 8.52
N ASN A 355 -21.55 -18.42 9.57
CA ASN A 355 -22.92 -17.93 9.55
C ASN A 355 -23.19 -16.89 10.66
N PRO A 356 -22.50 -15.76 10.66
CA PRO A 356 -22.65 -14.77 11.71
C PRO A 356 -24.00 -14.02 11.58
N LYS A 357 -24.45 -13.42 12.68
CA LYS A 357 -25.50 -12.41 12.69
C LYS A 357 -24.89 -11.03 12.71
N TRP A 358 -25.63 -10.00 12.30
CA TRP A 358 -25.15 -8.62 12.39
C TRP A 358 -24.72 -8.24 13.82
N SER A 359 -25.46 -8.68 14.84
CA SER A 359 -25.16 -8.42 16.25
C SER A 359 -23.89 -9.09 16.80
N GLU A 360 -23.29 -9.97 16.03
CA GLU A 360 -22.05 -10.69 16.36
C GLU A 360 -20.83 -10.10 15.62
N LEU A 361 -21.04 -9.02 14.86
CA LEU A 361 -20.03 -8.37 14.04
C LEU A 361 -19.72 -6.95 14.53
N ASN A 362 -18.48 -6.56 14.37
CA ASN A 362 -17.97 -5.22 14.62
C ASN A 362 -17.34 -4.66 13.35
N SER A 363 -17.69 -3.43 13.00
CA SER A 363 -17.26 -2.78 11.77
C SER A 363 -15.81 -2.30 11.76
N THR A 364 -15.13 -2.28 12.92
CA THR A 364 -13.81 -1.67 13.09
C THR A 364 -12.74 -2.61 13.65
N VAL A 365 -12.98 -3.91 13.66
CA VAL A 365 -12.05 -4.92 14.21
C VAL A 365 -10.71 -4.96 13.49
N GLY A 366 -10.69 -4.71 12.18
CA GLY A 366 -9.48 -4.81 11.37
C GLY A 366 -9.24 -6.20 10.80
N ALA A 367 -8.16 -6.34 10.04
CA ALA A 367 -7.88 -7.49 9.18
C ALA A 367 -7.10 -8.61 9.87
N GLN A 368 -7.24 -8.79 11.17
CA GLN A 368 -6.42 -9.77 11.92
C GLN A 368 -6.62 -11.23 11.53
N TYR A 369 -7.71 -11.55 10.84
CA TYR A 369 -8.02 -12.90 10.39
C TYR A 369 -7.80 -13.12 8.89
N LEU A 370 -7.52 -12.05 8.15
CA LEU A 370 -7.45 -12.09 6.69
C LEU A 370 -6.22 -12.86 6.21
N TRP A 371 -6.47 -13.89 5.38
CA TRP A 371 -5.45 -14.60 4.63
C TRP A 371 -5.24 -13.93 3.28
N LEU A 372 -4.32 -13.01 3.20
CA LEU A 372 -4.10 -12.20 2.01
C LEU A 372 -3.77 -13.04 0.77
N ASP A 373 -2.91 -14.05 0.92
CA ASP A 373 -2.54 -14.97 -0.14
C ASP A 373 -3.76 -15.66 -0.75
N ARG A 374 -4.66 -16.13 0.10
CA ARG A 374 -5.85 -16.89 -0.33
C ARG A 374 -6.90 -15.97 -0.95
N VAL A 375 -7.07 -14.77 -0.43
CA VAL A 375 -8.03 -13.79 -0.95
C VAL A 375 -7.63 -13.29 -2.34
N PHE A 376 -6.35 -12.96 -2.51
CA PHE A 376 -5.85 -12.37 -3.75
C PHE A 376 -5.18 -13.39 -4.68
N VAL A 377 -4.78 -14.56 -4.18
CA VAL A 377 -4.18 -15.64 -4.95
C VAL A 377 -5.05 -16.88 -4.87
N TRP A 378 -6.16 -16.86 -5.58
CA TRP A 378 -7.22 -17.87 -5.53
C TRP A 378 -6.76 -19.29 -5.90
N SER A 379 -5.76 -19.41 -6.79
CA SER A 379 -5.35 -20.73 -7.33
C SER A 379 -4.57 -21.59 -6.34
N ALA A 380 -4.05 -21.03 -5.28
CA ALA A 380 -3.18 -21.71 -4.31
C ALA A 380 -1.99 -22.47 -4.94
N ASP A 381 -1.53 -22.04 -6.11
CA ASP A 381 -0.43 -22.64 -6.85
C ASP A 381 0.92 -22.24 -6.23
N LYS A 382 1.49 -23.15 -5.44
CA LYS A 382 2.77 -22.95 -4.75
C LYS A 382 3.97 -22.84 -5.69
N SER A 383 3.85 -23.32 -6.93
CA SER A 383 4.90 -23.18 -7.93
C SER A 383 5.01 -21.75 -8.48
N ASN A 384 3.98 -20.94 -8.29
CA ASN A 384 3.99 -19.52 -8.66
C ASN A 384 4.55 -18.66 -7.53
N PHE A 385 5.61 -17.90 -7.80
CA PHE A 385 6.23 -17.04 -6.79
C PHE A 385 5.27 -15.96 -6.23
N VAL A 386 4.27 -15.51 -7.00
CA VAL A 386 3.27 -14.59 -6.49
C VAL A 386 2.51 -15.18 -5.31
N TYR A 387 2.19 -16.48 -5.36
CA TYR A 387 1.62 -17.18 -4.22
C TYR A 387 2.60 -17.22 -3.04
N GLN A 388 3.85 -17.58 -3.28
CA GLN A 388 4.89 -17.61 -2.25
C GLN A 388 5.09 -16.24 -1.60
N LEU A 389 5.03 -15.18 -2.42
CA LEU A 389 5.21 -13.80 -1.97
C LEU A 389 4.21 -13.41 -0.89
N VAL A 390 2.95 -13.79 -1.02
CA VAL A 390 1.89 -13.38 -0.09
C VAL A 390 1.62 -14.44 0.98
N GLN A 391 1.77 -15.73 0.69
CA GLN A 391 1.47 -16.82 1.63
C GLN A 391 2.55 -17.04 2.70
N ALA A 392 3.75 -16.53 2.52
CA ALA A 392 4.79 -16.57 3.54
C ALA A 392 4.37 -15.83 4.81
N TYR A 393 3.40 -14.93 4.70
CA TYR A 393 2.85 -14.20 5.82
C TYR A 393 1.69 -14.97 6.46
N LYS A 394 1.66 -14.99 7.79
CA LYS A 394 0.56 -15.59 8.56
C LYS A 394 -0.72 -14.76 8.38
N PRO A 395 -1.90 -15.32 8.64
CA PRO A 395 -3.15 -14.56 8.65
C PRO A 395 -3.03 -13.30 9.51
N GLY A 396 -3.63 -12.22 9.04
CA GLY A 396 -3.50 -10.91 9.67
C GLY A 396 -2.10 -10.30 9.62
N THR A 397 -1.12 -10.98 9.03
CA THR A 397 0.21 -10.44 8.77
C THR A 397 0.33 -10.03 7.31
N PHE A 398 1.11 -8.99 7.06
CA PHE A 398 1.43 -8.53 5.72
C PHE A 398 2.79 -7.86 5.73
N ASP A 399 3.56 -8.03 4.69
CA ASP A 399 4.78 -7.26 4.55
C ASP A 399 4.45 -5.83 4.15
N THR A 400 4.50 -4.96 5.14
CA THR A 400 4.23 -3.54 4.95
C THR A 400 5.25 -2.83 4.08
N SER A 401 6.31 -3.52 3.64
CA SER A 401 7.23 -3.01 2.62
C SER A 401 6.56 -2.87 1.24
N PHE A 402 5.52 -3.68 0.97
CA PHE A 402 4.75 -3.57 -0.28
C PHE A 402 3.67 -2.50 -0.22
N VAL A 403 3.09 -2.30 0.95
CA VAL A 403 2.06 -1.30 1.21
C VAL A 403 2.55 -0.40 2.33
N SER A 404 3.45 0.47 1.97
CA SER A 404 4.29 1.24 2.90
C SER A 404 3.53 2.27 3.73
N SER A 405 2.29 2.55 3.43
CA SER A 405 1.57 3.64 4.09
C SER A 405 0.37 3.19 4.90
N ASP A 406 -0.14 1.98 4.65
CA ASP A 406 -1.39 1.55 5.23
C ASP A 406 -1.23 0.29 6.03
N ASN A 407 -1.81 0.35 7.16
CA ASN A 407 -1.82 -0.70 8.15
C ASN A 407 -3.10 -1.51 8.02
N ILE A 408 -3.46 -1.88 6.80
CA ILE A 408 -4.59 -2.76 6.52
C ILE A 408 -4.49 -4.04 7.35
N VAL A 409 -3.29 -4.42 7.66
CA VAL A 409 -2.92 -5.72 8.18
C VAL A 409 -2.75 -5.78 9.69
N ASN A 410 -2.65 -4.66 10.38
CA ASN A 410 -2.61 -4.72 11.82
C ASN A 410 -4.03 -4.87 12.36
N PRO A 411 -4.28 -5.81 13.28
CA PRO A 411 -5.55 -5.90 13.97
C PRO A 411 -5.92 -4.54 14.50
N ARG A 412 -7.15 -4.15 14.27
CA ARG A 412 -7.62 -2.83 14.67
C ARG A 412 -6.75 -1.69 14.17
N THR A 413 -6.49 -1.66 12.87
CA THR A 413 -5.98 -0.44 12.23
C THR A 413 -6.78 0.77 12.68
N MET A 414 -8.05 0.53 12.99
CA MET A 414 -8.95 1.55 13.49
C MET A 414 -8.71 1.93 14.95
N ASN A 415 -7.81 1.26 15.68
CA ASN A 415 -7.47 1.69 17.04
C ASN A 415 -6.89 3.11 17.08
N ALA A 416 -6.38 3.58 15.97
CA ALA A 416 -5.99 4.98 15.82
C ALA A 416 -7.17 5.96 15.89
N LEU A 417 -8.39 5.49 15.66
CA LEU A 417 -9.63 6.27 15.73
C LEU A 417 -10.31 6.18 17.09
N TYR A 418 -9.89 5.26 17.96
CA TYR A 418 -10.37 5.24 19.32
C TYR A 418 -10.10 6.58 19.99
N ASP A 419 -11.08 7.04 20.73
CA ASP A 419 -11.02 8.32 21.43
C ASP A 419 -10.59 9.48 20.52
N LEU A 420 -11.05 9.49 19.28
CA LEU A 420 -10.65 10.51 18.31
C LEU A 420 -10.93 11.93 18.81
N LYS A 421 -12.02 12.17 19.55
CA LYS A 421 -12.29 13.49 20.16
C LYS A 421 -11.20 13.94 21.13
N PRO A 422 -10.79 13.13 22.10
CA PRO A 422 -9.60 13.44 22.92
C PRO A 422 -8.34 13.61 22.10
N ARG A 423 -8.12 12.78 21.09
CA ARG A 423 -6.94 12.87 20.21
C ARG A 423 -6.88 14.19 19.45
N LEU A 424 -8.01 14.65 18.92
CA LEU A 424 -8.09 15.91 18.20
C LEU A 424 -7.81 17.12 19.14
N ARG A 425 -8.32 17.07 20.38
CA ARG A 425 -7.96 18.09 21.39
C ARG A 425 -6.47 18.08 21.70
N HIS A 426 -5.88 16.89 21.76
CA HIS A 426 -4.44 16.72 22.01
C HIS A 426 -3.57 17.15 20.82
N ALA A 427 -4.09 17.16 19.61
CA ALA A 427 -3.36 17.63 18.43
C ALA A 427 -3.04 19.13 18.46
N LYS A 428 -3.85 19.96 19.14
CA LYS A 428 -3.64 21.41 19.24
C LYS A 428 -2.26 21.81 19.81
N PRO A 429 -1.76 21.19 20.88
CA PRO A 429 -0.42 21.47 21.41
C PRO A 429 0.72 21.12 20.45
N PHE A 430 0.52 20.22 19.50
CA PHE A 430 1.52 19.88 18.48
C PHE A 430 1.68 20.96 17.42
N GLY A 431 0.84 22.01 17.44
CA GLY A 431 0.85 23.07 16.45
C GLY A 431 0.10 22.72 15.18
N ARG A 432 0.23 23.58 14.19
CA ARG A 432 -0.46 23.49 12.91
C ARG A 432 0.47 22.98 11.84
N GLU A 433 -0.06 22.10 10.99
CA GLU A 433 0.66 21.58 9.83
C GLU A 433 0.40 22.47 8.61
N LEU A 434 1.47 22.81 7.89
CA LEU A 434 1.36 23.45 6.59
C LEU A 434 1.11 22.41 5.51
N LEU A 435 0.00 22.54 4.82
CA LEU A 435 -0.34 21.71 3.66
C LEU A 435 0.40 22.25 2.42
N THR A 436 0.93 21.36 1.60
CA THR A 436 1.76 21.70 0.44
C THR A 436 1.26 21.03 -0.84
N GLY A 437 1.78 21.44 -1.99
CA GLY A 437 1.67 20.70 -3.26
C GLY A 437 0.35 20.81 -3.98
N GLY A 438 -0.70 21.19 -3.54
CA GLY A 438 -2.05 21.19 -4.13
C GLY A 438 -3.12 20.93 -3.09
N GLU A 439 -2.71 20.47 -1.92
CA GLU A 439 -3.55 20.20 -0.77
C GLU A 439 -4.22 21.47 -0.24
N LEU A 440 -3.61 22.63 -0.43
CA LEU A 440 -4.20 23.94 -0.09
C LEU A 440 -5.53 24.20 -0.81
N ASN A 441 -5.75 23.57 -1.96
CA ASN A 441 -6.99 23.63 -2.72
C ASN A 441 -7.93 22.45 -2.47
N ASN A 442 -7.54 21.52 -1.61
CA ASN A 442 -8.35 20.39 -1.24
C ASN A 442 -9.45 20.83 -0.27
N LYS A 443 -10.72 20.60 -0.62
CA LYS A 443 -11.88 20.94 0.22
C LYS A 443 -11.80 20.31 1.60
N GLN A 444 -11.27 19.10 1.72
CA GLN A 444 -11.14 18.38 2.98
C GLN A 444 -10.25 19.04 4.00
N PHE A 445 -9.27 19.81 3.53
CA PHE A 445 -8.37 20.56 4.40
C PHE A 445 -8.76 22.03 4.51
N ASN A 446 -9.38 22.59 3.47
CA ASN A 446 -9.55 24.02 3.34
C ASN A 446 -11.00 24.51 3.43
N ASP A 447 -11.96 23.75 2.95
CA ASP A 447 -13.37 24.14 2.82
C ASP A 447 -14.29 23.23 3.63
N PHE A 448 -13.77 22.68 4.71
CA PHE A 448 -14.50 21.78 5.57
C PHE A 448 -15.55 22.56 6.36
N ASN A 449 -16.81 22.52 5.92
CA ASN A 449 -17.92 23.20 6.56
C ASN A 449 -19.11 22.25 6.71
N TYR A 450 -19.05 21.35 7.68
CA TYR A 450 -20.11 20.36 7.92
C TYR A 450 -20.97 20.67 9.16
N GLY A 451 -20.81 21.86 9.76
CA GLY A 451 -21.54 22.21 10.97
C GLY A 451 -21.22 21.31 12.16
N SER A 452 -20.17 20.53 12.10
CA SER A 452 -19.71 19.62 13.13
C SER A 452 -18.56 20.23 13.92
N TRP A 453 -18.29 19.67 15.10
CA TRP A 453 -17.13 20.01 15.92
C TRP A 453 -15.77 19.79 15.18
N LEU A 454 -15.77 19.03 14.09
CA LEU A 454 -14.59 18.87 13.23
C LEU A 454 -14.15 20.18 12.58
N ASN A 455 -15.04 21.16 12.38
CA ASN A 455 -14.70 22.48 11.81
C ASN A 455 -13.69 23.26 12.66
N GLU A 456 -13.65 23.01 13.96
CA GLU A 456 -12.73 23.72 14.87
C GLU A 456 -11.26 23.38 14.61
N LEU A 457 -10.98 22.33 13.82
CA LEU A 457 -9.64 21.81 13.58
C LEU A 457 -8.98 22.41 12.34
N TYR A 458 -9.77 23.02 11.46
CA TYR A 458 -9.30 23.47 10.15
C TYR A 458 -9.24 24.99 10.04
N GLU A 459 -8.03 25.49 9.92
CA GLU A 459 -7.74 26.90 9.73
C GLU A 459 -6.73 27.04 8.59
N LYS A 460 -7.19 27.64 7.47
CA LYS A 460 -6.34 27.84 6.29
C LYS A 460 -5.14 28.76 6.59
N PRO A 461 -3.94 28.49 6.07
CA PRO A 461 -3.49 27.33 5.30
C PRO A 461 -2.97 26.19 6.17
N HIS A 462 -3.17 26.24 7.46
CA HIS A 462 -2.70 25.26 8.43
C HIS A 462 -3.86 24.46 9.00
N THR A 463 -3.58 23.28 9.45
CA THR A 463 -4.55 22.43 10.14
C THR A 463 -3.91 21.74 11.34
N TYR A 464 -4.69 21.54 12.40
CA TYR A 464 -4.32 20.67 13.50
C TYR A 464 -4.61 19.24 13.11
N THR A 465 -3.62 18.39 13.08
CA THR A 465 -3.77 17.02 12.62
C THR A 465 -3.33 16.01 13.67
N PRO A 466 -4.24 15.13 14.12
CA PRO A 466 -3.83 13.94 14.83
C PRO A 466 -3.11 13.02 13.86
N ARG A 467 -2.08 12.35 14.33
CA ARG A 467 -1.32 11.39 13.53
C ARG A 467 -2.03 10.05 13.55
N ILE A 468 -2.78 9.74 12.51
CA ILE A 468 -3.67 8.58 12.47
C ILE A 468 -2.97 7.34 11.92
N LEU A 469 -2.16 7.50 10.87
CA LEU A 469 -1.47 6.39 10.25
C LEU A 469 -0.19 6.01 11.02
N LYS A 470 0.20 4.73 10.97
CA LYS A 470 1.33 4.23 11.75
C LYS A 470 2.69 4.67 11.24
N ASP A 471 2.82 4.90 9.96
CA ASP A 471 4.07 5.39 9.36
C ASP A 471 4.38 6.84 9.73
N GLY A 472 3.46 7.51 10.42
CA GLY A 472 3.62 8.91 10.80
C GLY A 472 3.44 9.89 9.65
N SER A 473 2.98 9.43 8.47
CA SER A 473 2.74 10.29 7.30
C SER A 473 1.38 10.99 7.34
N ASP A 474 0.60 10.75 8.35
CA ASP A 474 -0.81 11.10 8.50
C ASP A 474 -1.08 12.54 8.96
N SER A 475 -0.23 13.45 8.59
CA SER A 475 -0.41 14.88 8.90
C SER A 475 -1.53 15.57 8.11
N VAL A 476 -2.29 14.80 7.36
CA VAL A 476 -3.45 15.28 6.59
C VAL A 476 -4.78 15.20 7.35
N GLY A 477 -4.78 14.69 8.58
CA GLY A 477 -5.98 14.53 9.40
C GLY A 477 -6.90 13.39 8.98
N VAL A 478 -8.03 13.27 9.68
CA VAL A 478 -8.97 12.14 9.53
C VAL A 478 -9.53 12.04 8.13
N LEU A 479 -10.06 13.13 7.59
CA LEU A 479 -10.73 13.12 6.28
C LEU A 479 -9.77 12.86 5.14
N GLY A 480 -8.59 13.49 5.18
CA GLY A 480 -7.56 13.23 4.20
C GLY A 480 -7.07 11.78 4.24
N ALA A 481 -6.91 11.22 5.43
CA ALA A 481 -6.57 9.81 5.60
C ALA A 481 -7.63 8.88 4.99
N LEU A 482 -8.92 9.15 5.25
CA LEU A 482 -10.02 8.35 4.70
C LEU A 482 -10.07 8.40 3.17
N ASN A 483 -9.90 9.58 2.57
CA ASN A 483 -9.88 9.71 1.11
C ASN A 483 -8.64 9.06 0.49
N ARG A 484 -7.49 9.16 1.14
CA ARG A 484 -6.30 8.45 0.70
C ARG A 484 -6.53 6.94 0.67
N VAL A 485 -7.19 6.39 1.71
CA VAL A 485 -7.51 4.95 1.77
C VAL A 485 -8.43 4.53 0.63
N TYR A 486 -9.40 5.36 0.23
CA TYR A 486 -10.22 5.07 -0.96
C TYR A 486 -9.37 5.02 -2.25
N LEU A 487 -8.38 5.89 -2.40
CA LEU A 487 -7.42 5.76 -3.51
C LEU A 487 -6.63 4.46 -3.41
N ASN A 488 -6.22 4.03 -2.22
CA ASN A 488 -5.50 2.78 -2.04
C ASN A 488 -6.29 1.56 -2.54
N ILE A 489 -7.61 1.57 -2.37
CA ILE A 489 -8.48 0.50 -2.83
C ILE A 489 -9.00 0.69 -4.26
N GLY A 490 -8.44 1.66 -5.00
CA GLY A 490 -8.65 1.81 -6.44
C GLY A 490 -9.66 2.86 -6.87
N LEU A 491 -10.11 3.75 -5.98
CA LEU A 491 -10.92 4.90 -6.36
C LEU A 491 -10.22 5.71 -7.47
N PHE A 492 -10.96 6.18 -8.45
CA PHE A 492 -10.44 6.79 -9.67
C PHE A 492 -9.50 5.85 -10.41
N SER A 493 -9.99 4.64 -10.69
CA SER A 493 -9.23 3.54 -11.29
C SER A 493 -8.48 3.95 -12.55
N GLU A 494 -9.09 4.78 -13.41
CA GLU A 494 -8.50 5.22 -14.67
C GLU A 494 -7.19 5.98 -14.48
N GLU A 495 -7.16 6.89 -13.52
CA GLU A 495 -5.96 7.65 -13.18
C GLU A 495 -4.95 6.76 -12.46
N TRP A 496 -5.43 5.98 -11.49
CA TRP A 496 -4.59 5.10 -10.68
C TRP A 496 -3.74 4.17 -11.55
N LEU A 497 -4.36 3.55 -12.56
CA LEU A 497 -3.70 2.62 -13.47
C LEU A 497 -2.63 3.28 -14.36
N LEU A 498 -2.66 4.60 -14.55
CA LEU A 498 -1.60 5.33 -15.25
C LEU A 498 -0.37 5.55 -14.35
N HIS A 499 -0.59 5.63 -13.05
CA HIS A 499 0.48 5.79 -12.04
C HIS A 499 1.07 4.46 -11.59
N PHE A 500 0.29 3.38 -11.67
CA PHE A 500 0.67 2.04 -11.24
C PHE A 500 1.16 1.20 -12.42
N ARG A 501 2.46 1.03 -12.53
CA ARG A 501 3.08 0.16 -13.55
C ARG A 501 4.18 -0.70 -12.92
N PRO A 502 3.82 -1.62 -12.00
CA PRO A 502 4.80 -2.33 -11.18
C PRO A 502 5.72 -3.26 -11.99
N PHE A 503 5.21 -3.85 -13.09
CA PHE A 503 5.95 -4.86 -13.84
C PHE A 503 6.56 -4.37 -15.16
N THR A 504 6.09 -3.28 -15.70
CA THR A 504 6.48 -2.84 -17.07
C THR A 504 7.28 -1.55 -17.09
N GLY A 505 7.34 -0.81 -16.01
CA GLY A 505 7.82 0.57 -16.06
C GLY A 505 9.12 0.87 -15.34
N GLY A 506 9.53 0.08 -14.32
CA GLY A 506 10.65 0.49 -13.46
C GLY A 506 10.49 1.91 -12.89
N LYS A 507 9.28 2.48 -13.01
CA LYS A 507 8.96 3.85 -12.68
C LYS A 507 8.34 3.88 -11.30
N ARG A 508 8.78 4.81 -10.46
CA ARG A 508 8.13 5.06 -9.18
C ARG A 508 6.68 5.42 -9.41
N LEU A 509 5.81 4.98 -8.50
CA LEU A 509 4.43 5.45 -8.44
C LEU A 509 4.44 6.96 -8.23
N THR A 510 3.86 7.68 -9.16
CA THR A 510 3.81 9.15 -9.12
C THR A 510 2.56 9.62 -8.39
N PRO A 511 2.54 10.85 -7.84
CA PRO A 511 1.38 11.35 -7.13
C PRO A 511 0.13 11.45 -8.01
N ILE A 512 -1.00 10.98 -7.48
CA ILE A 512 -2.31 11.32 -8.01
C ILE A 512 -2.66 12.70 -7.48
N ARG A 513 -2.80 13.66 -8.36
CA ARG A 513 -3.07 15.05 -7.97
C ARG A 513 -4.53 15.21 -7.59
N ILE A 514 -4.77 15.71 -6.39
CA ILE A 514 -6.13 15.93 -5.88
C ILE A 514 -6.93 16.86 -6.81
N ALA A 515 -6.28 17.90 -7.35
CA ALA A 515 -6.91 18.79 -8.32
C ALA A 515 -7.36 18.05 -9.60
N ASP A 516 -6.63 17.04 -10.05
CA ASP A 516 -6.99 16.22 -11.20
C ASP A 516 -8.15 15.27 -10.85
N ALA A 517 -8.13 14.67 -9.68
CA ALA A 517 -9.23 13.85 -9.19
C ALA A 517 -10.52 14.68 -9.04
N ASN A 518 -10.44 15.86 -8.45
CA ASN A 518 -11.57 16.78 -8.34
C ASN A 518 -12.12 17.24 -9.69
N ARG A 519 -11.29 17.38 -10.71
CA ARG A 519 -11.72 17.79 -12.04
C ARG A 519 -12.30 16.65 -12.87
N ASN A 520 -11.75 15.45 -12.72
CA ASN A 520 -11.93 14.36 -13.68
C ASN A 520 -12.67 13.14 -13.12
N SER A 521 -13.02 13.13 -11.81
CA SER A 521 -13.68 11.98 -11.20
C SER A 521 -14.94 12.39 -10.42
N ALA A 522 -16.11 12.00 -10.91
CA ALA A 522 -17.37 12.15 -10.20
C ALA A 522 -17.41 11.26 -8.95
N TYR A 523 -16.79 10.07 -9.01
CA TYR A 523 -16.69 9.16 -7.86
C TYR A 523 -15.80 9.74 -6.75
N TRP A 524 -14.70 10.42 -7.11
CA TRP A 524 -13.88 11.14 -6.13
C TRP A 524 -14.68 12.24 -5.44
N GLN A 525 -15.34 13.09 -6.21
CA GLN A 525 -16.15 14.19 -5.67
C GLN A 525 -17.27 13.67 -4.74
N ALA A 526 -17.93 12.58 -5.12
CA ALA A 526 -18.95 11.94 -4.27
C ALA A 526 -18.34 11.37 -2.98
N THR A 527 -17.17 10.74 -3.07
CA THR A 527 -16.44 10.22 -1.92
C THR A 527 -16.04 11.34 -0.97
N GLU A 528 -15.51 12.46 -1.47
CA GLU A 528 -15.23 13.64 -0.66
C GLU A 528 -16.44 14.16 0.12
N GLN A 529 -17.61 14.16 -0.53
CA GLN A 529 -18.87 14.61 0.09
C GLN A 529 -19.35 13.66 1.18
N GLN A 530 -19.03 12.37 1.08
CA GLN A 530 -19.50 11.33 2.00
C GLN A 530 -18.53 11.03 3.16
N THR A 531 -17.23 11.26 3.00
CA THR A 531 -16.23 10.97 4.03
C THR A 531 -16.50 11.59 5.40
N PRO A 532 -17.13 12.77 5.54
CA PRO A 532 -17.52 13.29 6.85
C PRO A 532 -18.52 12.41 7.59
N TYR A 533 -19.50 11.82 6.91
CA TYR A 533 -20.42 10.87 7.52
C TYR A 533 -19.68 9.64 8.01
N MET A 534 -18.73 9.14 7.22
CA MET A 534 -17.89 8.01 7.61
C MET A 534 -17.03 8.33 8.82
N ALA A 535 -16.44 9.52 8.90
CA ALA A 535 -15.70 9.95 10.08
C ALA A 535 -16.58 10.00 11.34
N GLU A 536 -17.80 10.53 11.24
CA GLU A 536 -18.78 10.55 12.33
C GLU A 536 -19.16 9.13 12.75
N PHE A 537 -19.43 8.24 11.78
CA PHE A 537 -19.69 6.83 12.06
C PHE A 537 -18.53 6.17 12.81
N LEU A 538 -17.30 6.32 12.35
CA LEU A 538 -16.14 5.71 13.00
C LEU A 538 -15.91 6.25 14.42
N LEU A 539 -16.24 7.51 14.66
CA LEU A 539 -16.23 8.10 16.01
C LEU A 539 -17.26 7.49 16.95
N ALA A 540 -18.39 7.06 16.40
CA ALA A 540 -19.45 6.39 17.18
C ALA A 540 -19.15 4.90 17.36
N ALA A 541 -18.71 4.22 16.30
CA ALA A 541 -18.55 2.77 16.26
C ALA A 541 -17.22 2.26 16.84
N ALA A 542 -16.14 3.05 16.78
CA ALA A 542 -14.83 2.64 17.29
C ALA A 542 -14.73 2.78 18.82
N GLN A 543 -15.59 2.08 19.53
CA GLN A 543 -15.58 2.03 20.99
C GLN A 543 -14.56 1.01 21.50
N PRO A 544 -13.99 1.21 22.70
CA PRO A 544 -13.15 0.22 23.33
C PRO A 544 -13.92 -1.08 23.61
N ASP A 545 -13.31 -2.22 23.35
CA ASP A 545 -13.80 -3.53 23.83
C ASP A 545 -13.04 -3.90 25.11
N ARG A 546 -13.61 -3.67 26.24
CA ARG A 546 -12.95 -3.94 27.52
C ARG A 546 -13.36 -5.30 28.06
N LEU A 547 -12.43 -5.98 28.72
CA LEU A 547 -12.73 -7.21 29.48
C LEU A 547 -13.70 -6.94 30.64
N SER A 548 -13.74 -5.71 31.13
CA SER A 548 -14.74 -5.29 32.14
C SER A 548 -16.18 -5.31 31.64
N ASP A 549 -16.40 -5.26 30.34
CA ASP A 549 -17.72 -5.20 29.71
C ASP A 549 -18.28 -6.62 29.43
N LEU A 550 -17.48 -7.65 29.68
CA LEU A 550 -17.89 -9.04 29.61
C LEU A 550 -18.82 -9.43 30.76
N PRO A 551 -19.63 -10.50 30.59
CA PRO A 551 -20.41 -11.08 31.71
C PRO A 551 -19.52 -11.41 32.92
N ASP A 552 -20.11 -11.34 34.11
CA ASP A 552 -19.36 -11.46 35.39
C ASP A 552 -18.45 -12.68 35.49
N ALA A 553 -18.90 -13.84 34.97
CA ALA A 553 -18.12 -15.08 35.00
C ALA A 553 -16.85 -14.98 34.13
N ASP A 554 -16.94 -14.41 32.95
CA ASP A 554 -15.79 -14.22 32.09
C ASP A 554 -14.89 -13.09 32.58
N ARG A 555 -15.48 -12.00 33.08
CA ARG A 555 -14.74 -10.92 33.72
C ARG A 555 -13.89 -11.43 34.86
N ALA A 556 -14.47 -12.20 35.78
CA ALA A 556 -13.78 -12.78 36.94
C ALA A 556 -12.69 -13.80 36.52
N ARG A 557 -12.85 -14.45 35.37
CA ARG A 557 -11.88 -15.40 34.85
C ARG A 557 -10.61 -14.71 34.32
N TYR A 558 -10.73 -13.52 33.70
CA TYR A 558 -9.62 -12.89 33.00
C TYR A 558 -9.01 -11.69 33.70
N LEU A 559 -9.75 -11.01 34.55
CA LEU A 559 -9.27 -9.87 35.34
C LEU A 559 -8.97 -10.28 36.77
N THR A 560 -7.76 -9.95 37.24
CA THR A 560 -7.38 -10.20 38.62
C THR A 560 -8.07 -9.22 39.58
N ALA A 561 -8.51 -9.71 40.73
CA ALA A 561 -8.99 -8.90 41.84
C ALA A 561 -7.85 -8.47 42.79
N ASP A 562 -6.62 -8.98 42.59
CA ASP A 562 -5.47 -8.64 43.42
C ASP A 562 -5.00 -7.21 43.17
N LYS A 563 -5.37 -6.33 44.07
CA LYS A 563 -5.00 -4.91 43.98
C LYS A 563 -3.48 -4.70 44.06
N ALA A 564 -2.74 -5.51 44.82
CA ALA A 564 -1.30 -5.34 44.95
C ALA A 564 -0.60 -5.63 43.59
N THR A 565 -1.04 -6.66 42.89
CA THR A 565 -0.56 -6.98 41.54
C THR A 565 -0.91 -5.86 40.55
N LEU A 566 -2.14 -5.33 40.61
CA LEU A 566 -2.52 -4.22 39.71
C LEU A 566 -1.73 -2.95 40.02
N ASP A 567 -1.56 -2.58 41.26
CA ASP A 567 -0.79 -1.40 41.62
C ASP A 567 0.70 -1.56 41.25
N ARG A 568 1.28 -2.75 41.37
CA ARG A 568 2.62 -3.03 40.85
C ARG A 568 2.66 -2.89 39.31
N GLY A 569 1.65 -3.40 38.62
CA GLY A 569 1.53 -3.25 37.15
C GLY A 569 1.47 -1.78 36.72
N LYS A 570 0.74 -0.93 37.44
CA LYS A 570 0.70 0.52 37.20
C LYS A 570 2.08 1.17 37.34
N VAL A 571 2.84 0.78 38.40
CA VAL A 571 4.21 1.29 38.58
C VAL A 571 5.10 0.92 37.39
N VAL A 572 5.10 -0.34 36.98
CA VAL A 572 5.92 -0.81 35.84
C VAL A 572 5.50 -0.10 34.56
N PHE A 573 4.19 0.05 34.32
CA PHE A 573 3.68 0.75 33.16
C PHE A 573 4.11 2.22 33.12
N ALA A 574 3.99 2.92 34.24
CA ALA A 574 4.39 4.31 34.37
C ALA A 574 5.89 4.53 34.07
N GLU A 575 6.73 3.63 34.58
CA GLU A 575 8.20 3.75 34.45
C GLU A 575 8.72 3.37 33.07
N ARG A 576 8.04 2.46 32.37
CA ARG A 576 8.60 1.82 31.16
C ARG A 576 7.78 2.02 29.88
N CYS A 577 6.46 2.12 29.96
CA CYS A 577 5.56 2.04 28.81
C CYS A 577 4.84 3.36 28.52
N ALA A 578 4.39 4.06 29.56
CA ALA A 578 3.51 5.22 29.45
C ALA A 578 4.12 6.38 28.63
N ARG A 579 5.43 6.52 28.63
CA ARG A 579 6.16 7.53 27.85
C ARG A 579 5.88 7.48 26.32
N CYS A 580 5.48 6.31 25.81
CA CYS A 580 5.04 6.11 24.44
C CYS A 580 3.55 5.74 24.34
N HIS A 581 2.99 5.09 25.36
CA HIS A 581 1.64 4.53 25.39
C HIS A 581 0.70 5.23 26.35
N SER A 582 0.81 6.56 26.46
CA SER A 582 -0.15 7.40 27.14
C SER A 582 -0.29 8.74 26.47
N SER A 583 -1.51 9.24 26.32
CA SER A 583 -1.77 10.62 25.92
C SER A 583 -1.75 11.60 27.11
N LYS A 584 -1.78 11.07 28.32
CA LYS A 584 -1.62 11.83 29.56
C LYS A 584 -0.17 11.74 29.99
N LEU A 585 0.62 12.74 29.65
CA LEU A 585 2.04 12.84 29.96
C LEU A 585 2.32 13.98 30.93
N PRO A 586 3.41 13.92 31.71
CA PRO A 586 3.87 15.05 32.50
C PRO A 586 4.11 16.28 31.61
N GLU A 587 3.91 17.47 32.17
CA GLU A 587 4.29 18.70 31.50
C GLU A 587 5.77 18.63 31.06
N PRO A 588 6.09 19.19 29.89
CA PRO A 588 7.47 19.28 29.42
C PRO A 588 8.36 19.93 30.45
N LEU A 589 9.63 19.53 30.49
CA LEU A 589 10.63 20.22 31.31
C LEU A 589 10.71 21.70 30.93
N GLU A 590 10.96 22.55 31.91
CA GLU A 590 11.09 23.99 31.68
C GLU A 590 12.07 24.29 30.53
N GLY A 591 11.64 25.10 29.58
CA GLY A 591 12.39 25.42 28.36
C GLY A 591 12.45 24.33 27.30
N MET A 592 11.73 23.19 27.50
CA MET A 592 11.65 22.11 26.52
C MET A 592 10.23 21.96 25.99
N GLN A 593 10.08 22.17 24.69
CA GLN A 593 8.83 21.80 24.02
C GLN A 593 8.83 20.31 23.62
N GLY A 594 7.70 19.64 23.79
CA GLY A 594 7.58 18.22 23.46
C GLY A 594 7.74 17.94 21.96
N PRO A 595 8.15 16.72 21.59
CA PRO A 595 8.24 16.32 20.20
C PRO A 595 6.90 16.55 19.47
N GLY A 596 6.96 17.13 18.26
CA GLY A 596 5.78 17.43 17.46
C GLY A 596 5.11 18.75 17.77
N SER A 597 5.55 19.52 18.77
CA SER A 597 5.18 20.92 18.93
C SER A 597 5.71 21.77 17.77
N GLU A 598 5.21 23.01 17.62
CA GLU A 598 5.54 23.86 16.49
C GLU A 598 7.07 24.10 16.34
N GLN A 599 7.79 24.22 17.45
CA GLN A 599 9.26 24.36 17.42
C GLN A 599 10.01 23.03 17.30
N CYS A 600 9.35 21.93 17.59
CA CYS A 600 9.92 20.58 17.65
C CYS A 600 9.36 19.67 16.56
N ASN A 601 9.06 20.17 15.39
CA ASN A 601 8.63 19.41 14.23
C ASN A 601 9.61 19.56 13.04
N GLY A 602 9.32 18.89 11.95
CA GLY A 602 10.16 18.93 10.74
C GLY A 602 11.63 18.66 11.04
N PRO A 603 12.57 19.51 10.57
CA PRO A 603 14.01 19.29 10.74
C PRO A 603 14.47 19.22 12.21
N ASN A 604 13.74 19.86 13.12
CA ASN A 604 14.10 19.91 14.55
C ASN A 604 13.59 18.70 15.34
N TYR A 605 12.75 17.86 14.75
CA TYR A 605 12.03 16.81 15.44
C TYR A 605 12.93 15.84 16.19
N LEU A 606 13.96 15.29 15.53
CA LEU A 606 14.83 14.28 16.14
C LEU A 606 15.62 14.81 17.34
N SER A 607 16.08 16.05 17.26
CA SER A 607 16.74 16.71 18.40
C SER A 607 15.81 16.86 19.61
N CYS A 608 14.56 17.24 19.38
CA CYS A 608 13.57 17.33 20.45
C CYS A 608 13.19 15.94 20.98
N TRP A 609 13.04 14.95 20.08
CA TRP A 609 12.79 13.57 20.46
C TRP A 609 13.87 13.03 21.39
N ASN A 610 15.13 13.21 21.03
CA ASN A 610 16.27 12.71 21.82
C ASN A 610 16.30 13.33 23.23
N ARG A 611 15.99 14.64 23.36
CA ARG A 611 15.88 15.32 24.65
C ARG A 611 14.69 14.77 25.47
N TYR A 612 13.54 14.61 24.83
CA TYR A 612 12.37 14.01 25.46
C TYR A 612 12.70 12.59 25.94
N TRP A 613 13.27 11.76 25.09
CA TRP A 613 13.63 10.38 25.42
C TRP A 613 14.58 10.31 26.62
N ALA A 614 15.61 11.14 26.64
CA ALA A 614 16.53 11.25 27.78
C ALA A 614 15.79 11.67 29.07
N SER A 615 14.88 12.64 28.98
CA SER A 615 14.09 13.11 30.13
C SER A 615 13.18 12.03 30.73
N THR A 616 12.65 11.11 29.90
CA THR A 616 11.76 10.02 30.37
C THR A 616 12.47 9.00 31.28
N LYS A 617 13.80 9.00 31.32
CA LYS A 617 14.60 8.11 32.14
C LYS A 617 14.87 8.67 33.53
N THR A 618 14.60 9.96 33.74
CA THR A 618 14.84 10.62 35.03
C THR A 618 13.83 10.19 36.09
N ASP A 619 14.26 10.18 37.35
CA ASP A 619 13.37 9.85 38.48
C ASP A 619 12.22 10.87 38.64
N ASP A 620 12.45 12.13 38.22
CA ASP A 620 11.42 13.16 38.24
C ASP A 620 10.29 12.82 37.24
N PHE A 621 10.62 12.48 36.01
CA PHE A 621 9.63 12.07 35.02
C PHE A 621 8.86 10.82 35.51
N LYS A 622 9.57 9.78 35.97
CA LYS A 622 8.95 8.54 36.44
C LYS A 622 7.99 8.79 37.58
N ARG A 623 8.37 9.63 38.55
CA ARG A 623 7.53 10.02 39.68
C ARG A 623 6.25 10.74 39.25
N LYS A 624 6.40 11.74 38.35
CA LYS A 624 5.26 12.50 37.81
C LYS A 624 4.36 11.59 36.95
N MET A 625 4.93 10.70 36.16
CA MET A 625 4.17 9.76 35.36
C MET A 625 3.40 8.76 36.22
N LEU A 626 4.00 8.25 37.30
CA LEU A 626 3.35 7.37 38.26
C LEU A 626 2.13 8.05 38.90
N ALA A 627 2.27 9.31 39.31
CA ALA A 627 1.16 10.09 39.87
C ALA A 627 -0.02 10.26 38.88
N ILE A 628 0.27 10.26 37.55
CA ILE A 628 -0.77 10.27 36.52
C ILE A 628 -1.41 8.90 36.37
N VAL A 629 -0.63 7.82 36.30
CA VAL A 629 -1.13 6.44 36.09
C VAL A 629 -1.93 5.93 37.27
N GLN A 630 -1.62 6.39 38.48
CA GLN A 630 -2.33 5.99 39.71
C GLN A 630 -3.72 6.61 39.85
N LYS A 631 -4.08 7.65 39.07
CA LYS A 631 -5.41 8.24 39.16
C LYS A 631 -6.48 7.27 38.70
N ASP A 632 -7.64 7.28 39.33
CA ASP A 632 -8.77 6.40 39.00
C ASP A 632 -9.30 6.67 37.57
N ASP A 633 -9.15 7.90 37.07
CA ASP A 633 -9.57 8.33 35.76
C ASP A 633 -8.43 8.22 34.70
N PHE A 634 -7.36 7.50 34.99
CA PHE A 634 -6.22 7.38 34.06
C PHE A 634 -6.64 6.91 32.69
N LEU A 635 -7.52 5.91 32.59
CA LEU A 635 -7.99 5.35 31.32
C LEU A 635 -9.07 6.20 30.63
N LYS A 636 -9.72 7.11 31.36
CA LYS A 636 -10.73 7.99 30.77
C LYS A 636 -10.09 9.03 29.89
N ASP A 637 -10.56 9.17 28.67
CA ASP A 637 -10.02 10.10 27.65
C ASP A 637 -8.50 9.92 27.38
N ASN A 638 -7.94 8.76 27.71
CA ASN A 638 -6.57 8.39 27.38
C ASN A 638 -6.56 7.44 26.20
N PHE A 639 -6.07 7.88 25.05
CA PHE A 639 -6.01 7.03 23.88
C PHE A 639 -4.79 6.07 23.88
N LEU A 640 -4.10 5.93 25.00
CA LEU A 640 -3.01 4.98 25.26
C LEU A 640 -1.94 4.94 24.15
N SER A 641 -1.64 6.11 23.62
CA SER A 641 -0.57 6.40 22.66
C SER A 641 -0.12 7.84 22.86
N SER A 642 1.12 8.15 22.57
CA SER A 642 1.63 9.54 22.64
C SER A 642 1.46 10.31 21.33
N ASP A 643 1.10 9.64 20.23
CA ASP A 643 1.10 10.19 18.87
C ASP A 643 2.48 10.72 18.41
N PHE A 644 3.55 10.43 19.11
CA PHE A 644 4.89 10.81 18.68
C PHE A 644 5.37 9.92 17.52
N ARG A 645 6.21 10.48 16.66
CA ARG A 645 6.93 9.74 15.62
C ARG A 645 8.21 9.17 16.22
N VAL A 646 8.15 7.91 16.67
CA VAL A 646 9.28 7.24 17.32
C VAL A 646 10.28 6.77 16.27
N PRO A 647 11.58 7.04 16.43
CA PRO A 647 12.59 6.53 15.52
C PRO A 647 12.65 5.00 15.51
N ALA A 648 12.66 4.39 14.33
CA ALA A 648 12.73 2.94 14.18
C ALA A 648 14.07 2.37 14.66
N SER A 649 15.15 3.17 14.66
CA SER A 649 16.43 2.82 15.26
C SER A 649 16.31 2.50 16.75
N LEU A 650 15.47 3.22 17.49
CA LEU A 650 15.17 2.94 18.89
C LEU A 650 14.29 1.70 19.06
N LEU A 651 13.30 1.54 18.19
CA LEU A 651 12.33 0.44 18.28
C LEU A 651 12.93 -0.88 17.84
N GLN A 652 13.88 -0.86 16.91
CA GLN A 652 14.53 -2.04 16.30
C GLN A 652 13.53 -3.04 15.70
N THR A 653 12.26 -2.65 15.49
CA THR A 653 11.23 -3.48 14.85
C THR A 653 11.37 -3.44 13.34
N ASN A 654 10.61 -4.30 12.62
CA ASN A 654 10.56 -4.29 11.16
C ASN A 654 10.41 -2.84 10.64
N ALA A 655 11.46 -2.37 9.95
CA ALA A 655 11.59 -1.00 9.52
C ALA A 655 10.94 -0.74 8.14
N CYS A 656 10.51 -1.76 7.42
CA CYS A 656 10.04 -1.60 6.04
C CYS A 656 8.82 -0.69 5.94
N SER A 657 7.87 -0.77 6.87
CA SER A 657 6.74 0.18 6.91
C SER A 657 7.20 1.62 7.23
N PRO A 658 7.98 1.86 8.28
CA PRO A 658 8.56 3.18 8.53
C PRO A 658 9.49 3.69 7.43
N LEU A 659 10.07 2.78 6.64
CA LEU A 659 10.88 3.13 5.46
C LEU A 659 10.02 3.45 4.24
N GLY A 660 8.73 3.29 4.35
CA GLY A 660 7.78 3.47 3.26
C GLY A 660 7.96 4.78 2.52
N ARG A 661 7.87 4.70 1.18
CA ARG A 661 8.19 5.80 0.28
C ARG A 661 6.98 6.54 -0.24
N ASN A 662 5.80 5.98 -0.04
CA ASN A 662 4.60 6.43 -0.74
C ASN A 662 4.19 7.85 -0.38
N ALA A 663 4.46 8.29 0.85
CA ALA A 663 4.13 9.63 1.33
C ALA A 663 5.28 10.66 1.18
N LEU A 664 6.40 10.26 0.57
CA LEU A 664 7.54 11.14 0.33
C LEU A 664 7.31 12.08 -0.86
N ALA A 665 8.06 13.16 -0.92
CA ALA A 665 8.00 14.12 -2.02
C ALA A 665 8.19 13.43 -3.39
N GLY A 666 7.23 13.63 -4.29
CA GLY A 666 7.21 13.04 -5.63
C GLY A 666 6.74 11.59 -5.71
N ASN A 667 6.25 10.99 -4.61
CA ASN A 667 5.69 9.65 -4.58
C ASN A 667 4.15 9.71 -4.51
N ILE A 668 3.47 8.57 -4.62
CA ILE A 668 2.02 8.52 -4.88
C ILE A 668 1.15 9.26 -3.85
N TRP A 669 1.55 9.28 -2.58
CA TRP A 669 0.82 9.95 -1.50
C TRP A 669 1.43 11.29 -1.08
N ASP A 670 2.32 11.86 -1.90
CA ASP A 670 2.93 13.16 -1.66
C ASP A 670 1.89 14.25 -1.32
N ASN A 671 0.77 14.28 -2.04
CA ASN A 671 -0.31 15.23 -1.84
C ASN A 671 -1.06 15.07 -0.49
N PHE A 672 -0.84 13.99 0.21
CA PHE A 672 -1.47 13.68 1.49
C PHE A 672 -0.50 13.78 2.68
N SER A 673 0.69 14.29 2.49
CA SER A 673 1.71 14.41 3.53
C SER A 673 2.06 15.87 3.77
N SER A 674 2.21 16.25 5.04
CA SER A 674 2.59 17.61 5.40
C SER A 674 4.07 17.89 5.14
N GLN A 675 4.41 19.17 5.11
CA GLN A 675 5.80 19.61 5.02
C GLN A 675 6.61 19.21 6.25
N SER A 676 6.01 19.17 7.44
CA SER A 676 6.70 18.75 8.66
C SER A 676 7.12 17.28 8.60
N TYR A 677 6.29 16.42 7.98
CA TYR A 677 6.65 15.03 7.73
C TYR A 677 7.77 14.91 6.68
N LYS A 678 7.61 15.55 5.53
CA LYS A 678 8.57 15.48 4.41
C LYS A 678 9.94 16.07 4.77
N SER A 679 10.02 16.92 5.77
CA SER A 679 11.25 17.56 6.24
C SER A 679 11.85 16.91 7.49
N LEU A 680 11.34 15.77 7.95
CA LEU A 680 11.94 15.02 9.05
C LEU A 680 13.40 14.64 8.72
N PRO A 681 14.32 14.81 9.68
CA PRO A 681 15.72 14.43 9.49
C PRO A 681 15.85 12.90 9.42
N PRO A 682 16.97 12.39 8.91
CA PRO A 682 17.24 10.96 8.97
C PRO A 682 17.32 10.51 10.43
N VAL A 683 16.80 9.33 10.73
CA VAL A 683 17.05 8.64 12.00
C VAL A 683 18.48 8.07 11.99
N ASP A 684 18.97 7.64 13.16
CA ASP A 684 20.21 6.87 13.25
C ASP A 684 20.12 5.60 12.41
N ASP A 685 21.28 5.00 12.13
CA ASP A 685 21.37 3.77 11.36
C ASP A 685 20.42 2.69 11.90
N ILE A 686 19.68 2.06 11.01
CA ILE A 686 18.86 0.90 11.36
C ILE A 686 19.70 -0.35 11.21
N ILE A 687 19.77 -1.14 12.26
CA ILE A 687 20.44 -2.44 12.22
C ILE A 687 19.51 -3.46 11.61
N THR A 688 19.84 -3.95 10.44
CA THR A 688 19.19 -5.08 9.77
C THR A 688 20.00 -6.35 9.94
N GLN A 689 19.43 -7.48 9.61
CA GLN A 689 20.15 -8.76 9.65
C GLN A 689 20.26 -9.33 8.24
N ASP A 690 21.47 -9.76 7.90
CA ASP A 690 21.70 -10.47 6.64
C ASP A 690 20.85 -11.76 6.62
N PRO A 691 19.96 -11.93 5.65
CA PRO A 691 19.05 -13.09 5.64
C PRO A 691 19.72 -14.42 5.33
N PHE A 692 21.00 -14.41 4.93
CA PHE A 692 21.79 -15.58 4.60
C PHE A 692 22.78 -15.99 5.70
N THR A 693 23.29 -15.00 6.45
CA THR A 693 24.30 -15.24 7.49
C THR A 693 23.81 -14.93 8.90
N GLY A 694 22.75 -14.14 9.04
CA GLY A 694 22.25 -13.64 10.33
C GLY A 694 23.09 -12.48 10.91
N GLU A 695 24.12 -12.02 10.22
CA GLU A 695 24.98 -10.94 10.69
C GLU A 695 24.25 -9.59 10.70
N ASN A 696 24.49 -8.80 11.69
CA ASN A 696 23.97 -7.44 11.78
C ASN A 696 24.62 -6.52 10.74
N ARG A 697 23.80 -5.78 10.01
CA ARG A 697 24.23 -4.80 9.00
C ARG A 697 23.56 -3.45 9.25
N PRO A 698 24.31 -2.36 9.46
CA PRO A 698 23.74 -1.04 9.58
C PRO A 698 23.33 -0.52 8.21
N ILE A 699 22.12 0.05 8.13
CA ILE A 699 21.60 0.75 6.95
C ILE A 699 21.43 2.21 7.30
N LYS A 700 22.09 3.09 6.53
CA LYS A 700 21.93 4.53 6.63
C LYS A 700 20.54 4.96 6.20
N MET A 701 19.86 5.72 7.06
CA MET A 701 18.55 6.27 6.74
C MET A 701 18.68 7.57 5.96
N LEU A 702 17.75 7.73 5.00
CA LEU A 702 17.55 8.97 4.28
C LEU A 702 16.52 9.84 5.03
N ALA A 703 16.62 11.15 4.86
CA ALA A 703 15.64 12.10 5.38
C ALA A 703 14.29 11.97 4.64
N GLY A 704 13.29 12.69 5.14
CA GLY A 704 12.00 12.81 4.47
C GLY A 704 10.90 11.92 5.02
N GLY A 705 10.83 11.74 6.33
CA GLY A 705 9.79 10.95 7.01
C GLY A 705 10.13 9.48 7.23
N ARG A 706 11.15 8.98 6.59
CA ARG A 706 11.58 7.59 6.71
C ARG A 706 12.16 7.27 8.07
N GLY A 707 11.92 6.04 8.52
CA GLY A 707 12.44 5.55 9.77
C GLY A 707 11.70 6.03 11.01
N TYR A 708 10.53 6.64 10.85
CA TYR A 708 9.66 7.03 11.96
C TYR A 708 8.37 6.22 11.94
N THR A 709 7.89 5.85 13.11
CA THR A 709 6.59 5.19 13.29
C THR A 709 5.87 5.72 14.51
N ARG A 710 4.55 5.62 14.53
CA ARG A 710 3.74 6.02 15.66
C ARG A 710 3.46 4.83 16.59
N PRO A 711 3.55 4.98 17.91
CA PRO A 711 3.10 3.95 18.83
C PRO A 711 1.61 3.64 18.62
N PRO A 712 1.21 2.38 18.46
CA PRO A 712 -0.20 2.03 18.39
C PRO A 712 -0.88 2.32 19.73
N SER A 713 -2.18 2.61 19.68
CA SER A 713 -3.01 2.66 20.88
C SER A 713 -3.09 1.27 21.53
N LEU A 714 -3.02 1.20 22.86
CA LEU A 714 -3.21 -0.03 23.61
C LEU A 714 -4.66 -0.27 24.03
N ILE A 715 -5.60 0.57 23.59
CA ILE A 715 -7.03 0.34 23.82
C ILE A 715 -7.43 -1.01 23.21
N SER A 716 -8.20 -1.79 23.95
CA SER A 716 -8.62 -3.14 23.54
C SER A 716 -7.45 -4.10 23.25
N LEU A 717 -6.32 -3.93 23.92
CA LEU A 717 -5.08 -4.67 23.65
C LEU A 717 -5.29 -6.18 23.64
N TRP A 718 -6.10 -6.71 24.56
CA TRP A 718 -6.39 -8.14 24.67
C TRP A 718 -7.00 -8.74 23.40
N SER A 719 -7.77 -7.95 22.65
CA SER A 719 -8.42 -8.39 21.42
C SER A 719 -7.61 -8.10 20.16
N THR A 720 -6.47 -7.40 20.25
CA THR A 720 -5.68 -6.94 19.10
C THR A 720 -4.45 -7.79 18.79
N ALA A 721 -4.14 -8.79 19.60
CA ALA A 721 -3.07 -9.74 19.32
C ALA A 721 -3.39 -10.57 18.05
N PRO A 722 -2.38 -11.01 17.30
CA PRO A 722 -0.92 -10.91 17.48
C PRO A 722 -0.37 -9.49 17.36
N PHE A 723 0.86 -9.26 17.84
CA PHE A 723 1.46 -7.93 17.96
C PHE A 723 2.55 -7.63 16.91
N LEU A 724 3.15 -6.45 17.02
CA LEU A 724 4.03 -5.74 16.10
C LEU A 724 3.31 -5.21 14.84
N LEU A 725 4.05 -4.49 14.02
CA LEU A 725 3.51 -3.81 12.84
C LEU A 725 2.84 -4.76 11.84
N ASN A 726 3.32 -5.98 11.76
CA ASN A 726 2.88 -7.00 10.81
C ASN A 726 2.24 -8.21 11.49
N ASN A 727 1.79 -8.11 12.72
CA ASN A 727 1.20 -9.19 13.51
C ASN A 727 2.09 -10.45 13.63
N ALA A 728 3.39 -10.29 13.57
CA ALA A 728 4.33 -11.40 13.55
C ALA A 728 4.68 -11.94 14.93
N LEU A 729 4.19 -11.33 16.01
CA LEU A 729 4.50 -11.70 17.38
C LEU A 729 3.30 -12.33 18.06
N GLY A 730 3.30 -13.64 18.14
CA GLY A 730 2.24 -14.48 18.72
C GLY A 730 1.66 -15.47 17.72
N PRO A 731 0.85 -16.42 18.21
CA PRO A 731 0.17 -17.40 17.36
C PRO A 731 -1.06 -16.80 16.70
N PHE A 732 -1.42 -17.35 15.54
CA PHE A 732 -2.72 -17.10 14.91
C PHE A 732 -3.73 -18.18 15.31
N ASN A 733 -5.00 -17.78 15.51
CA ASN A 733 -6.12 -18.70 15.63
C ASN A 733 -7.37 -18.09 14.97
N TYR A 734 -8.05 -18.87 14.14
CA TYR A 734 -9.25 -18.43 13.41
C TYR A 734 -10.52 -18.40 14.28
N ASN A 735 -10.51 -19.04 15.46
CA ASN A 735 -11.65 -19.02 16.38
C ASN A 735 -11.75 -17.65 17.07
N PRO A 736 -12.83 -16.88 16.89
CA PRO A 736 -12.95 -15.53 17.44
C PRO A 736 -13.41 -15.48 18.89
N SER A 737 -13.62 -16.62 19.57
CA SER A 737 -14.11 -16.65 20.96
C SER A 737 -13.20 -15.87 21.91
N VAL A 738 -13.79 -15.30 22.95
CA VAL A 738 -13.06 -14.56 23.99
C VAL A 738 -11.92 -15.41 24.57
N ALA A 739 -12.19 -16.69 24.86
CA ALA A 739 -11.17 -17.60 25.38
C ALA A 739 -9.97 -17.75 24.47
N THR A 740 -10.22 -17.90 23.16
CA THR A 740 -9.15 -18.00 22.16
C THR A 740 -8.40 -16.68 22.03
N ARG A 741 -9.10 -15.54 22.01
CA ARG A 741 -8.47 -14.22 21.94
C ARG A 741 -7.56 -13.99 23.15
N MET A 742 -8.00 -14.37 24.35
CA MET A 742 -7.19 -14.28 25.57
C MET A 742 -5.97 -15.20 25.53
N ALA A 743 -6.08 -16.41 24.98
CA ALA A 743 -4.93 -17.31 24.81
C ALA A 743 -3.91 -16.73 23.80
N VAL A 744 -4.38 -16.14 22.70
CA VAL A 744 -3.52 -15.46 21.71
C VAL A 744 -2.87 -14.22 22.33
N PHE A 745 -3.60 -13.43 23.09
CA PHE A 745 -3.07 -12.28 23.83
C PHE A 745 -1.95 -12.71 24.79
N GLN A 746 -2.22 -13.72 25.65
CA GLN A 746 -1.26 -14.19 26.63
C GLN A 746 0.04 -14.64 25.96
N ALA A 747 -0.05 -15.46 24.92
CA ALA A 747 1.12 -15.93 24.17
C ALA A 747 1.87 -14.78 23.51
N SER A 748 1.16 -13.80 22.95
CA SER A 748 1.76 -12.66 22.25
C SER A 748 2.47 -11.70 23.22
N ILE A 749 1.84 -11.37 24.36
CA ILE A 749 2.45 -10.48 25.35
C ILE A 749 3.63 -11.16 26.07
N GLU A 750 3.59 -12.47 26.24
CA GLU A 750 4.74 -13.21 26.74
C GLU A 750 5.91 -13.17 25.77
N GLN A 751 5.69 -13.39 24.49
CA GLN A 751 6.74 -13.24 23.47
C GLN A 751 7.27 -11.79 23.36
N MET A 752 6.44 -10.80 23.71
CA MET A 752 6.86 -9.41 23.78
C MET A 752 7.84 -9.18 24.93
N LEU A 753 7.51 -9.68 26.14
CA LEU A 753 8.27 -9.41 27.37
C LEU A 753 9.40 -10.42 27.62
N TRP A 754 9.33 -11.61 27.00
CA TRP A 754 10.37 -12.65 27.00
C TRP A 754 10.78 -12.97 25.57
N PRO A 755 11.72 -12.20 24.99
CA PRO A 755 12.14 -12.38 23.58
C PRO A 755 12.64 -13.78 23.25
N GLU A 756 13.16 -14.51 24.24
CA GLU A 756 13.59 -15.91 24.10
C GLU A 756 12.45 -16.91 23.81
N ARG A 757 11.20 -16.48 23.94
CA ARG A 757 9.99 -17.25 23.59
C ARG A 757 9.51 -16.99 22.17
N ARG A 758 10.14 -16.08 21.43
CA ARG A 758 9.81 -15.77 20.05
C ARG A 758 10.22 -16.89 19.12
N THR A 759 9.49 -17.04 18.02
CA THR A 759 9.83 -18.01 16.97
C THR A 759 11.11 -17.56 16.26
N PRO A 760 12.18 -18.39 16.25
CA PRO A 760 13.40 -18.10 15.50
C PRO A 760 13.20 -18.34 14.00
N ASP A 761 14.18 -17.91 13.19
CA ASP A 761 14.27 -18.31 11.79
C ASP A 761 14.65 -19.79 11.66
N ASP A 762 13.93 -20.53 10.83
CA ASP A 762 14.14 -21.99 10.71
C ASP A 762 15.47 -22.36 10.06
N ILE A 763 16.05 -21.46 9.24
CA ILE A 763 17.29 -21.71 8.51
C ILE A 763 18.50 -21.26 9.32
N LEU A 764 18.44 -20.06 9.88
CA LEU A 764 19.59 -19.47 10.61
C LEU A 764 19.70 -20.01 12.03
N SER A 765 18.62 -20.57 12.59
CA SER A 765 18.55 -21.26 13.90
C SER A 765 19.14 -20.50 15.08
N SER A 766 19.51 -19.23 14.90
CA SER A 766 20.07 -18.40 15.95
C SER A 766 18.97 -17.81 16.80
N LYS A 767 19.12 -17.85 18.12
CA LYS A 767 18.20 -17.21 19.07
C LYS A 767 18.18 -15.68 18.95
N ASP A 768 19.20 -15.10 18.30
CA ASP A 768 19.36 -13.66 18.13
C ASP A 768 18.79 -13.15 16.81
N VAL A 769 18.49 -14.05 15.87
CA VAL A 769 17.81 -13.75 14.61
C VAL A 769 16.32 -13.98 14.78
N GLY A 770 15.53 -12.97 14.45
CA GLY A 770 14.07 -13.12 14.40
C GLY A 770 13.60 -13.89 13.16
N LEU A 771 12.29 -14.19 13.12
CA LEU A 771 11.65 -14.89 12.02
C LEU A 771 11.81 -14.12 10.71
N ILE A 772 12.30 -14.78 9.68
CA ILE A 772 12.35 -14.26 8.31
C ILE A 772 11.28 -14.98 7.49
N GLN A 773 10.49 -14.23 6.73
CA GLN A 773 9.50 -14.81 5.82
C GLN A 773 10.19 -15.36 4.58
N ARG A 774 10.08 -16.67 4.37
CA ARG A 774 10.77 -17.42 3.32
C ARG A 774 9.79 -18.24 2.48
N THR A 775 10.17 -18.53 1.23
CA THR A 775 9.45 -19.49 0.38
C THR A 775 9.43 -20.86 1.04
N ASP A 776 8.30 -21.54 1.02
CA ASP A 776 8.12 -22.91 1.56
C ASP A 776 8.44 -24.01 0.53
N SER A 777 8.52 -23.64 -0.73
CA SER A 777 8.80 -24.52 -1.85
C SER A 777 9.51 -23.76 -2.97
N THR A 778 10.18 -24.51 -3.85
CA THR A 778 10.76 -23.94 -5.08
C THR A 778 9.66 -23.40 -5.98
N SER A 779 9.83 -22.22 -6.51
CA SER A 779 8.80 -21.50 -7.27
C SER A 779 9.38 -20.70 -8.44
N TRP A 780 8.51 -20.18 -9.29
CA TRP A 780 8.88 -19.39 -10.47
C TRP A 780 8.00 -18.17 -10.59
N ILE A 781 8.54 -17.07 -11.13
CA ILE A 781 7.73 -15.99 -11.66
C ILE A 781 7.20 -16.45 -13.01
N ILE A 782 5.91 -16.70 -13.11
CA ILE A 782 5.26 -17.25 -14.31
C ILE A 782 4.44 -16.14 -14.97
N VAL A 783 4.75 -15.85 -16.24
CA VAL A 783 3.92 -14.99 -17.08
C VAL A 783 3.30 -15.87 -18.16
N PRO A 784 1.99 -16.16 -18.07
CA PRO A 784 1.31 -17.01 -19.04
C PRO A 784 1.41 -16.40 -20.46
N SER A 785 1.56 -17.28 -21.46
CA SER A 785 1.72 -16.87 -22.86
C SER A 785 0.59 -15.97 -23.37
N GLY A 786 -0.63 -16.11 -22.82
CA GLY A 786 -1.77 -15.25 -23.12
C GLY A 786 -1.54 -13.78 -22.77
N PHE A 787 -0.70 -13.47 -21.79
CA PHE A 787 -0.37 -12.11 -21.35
C PHE A 787 0.87 -11.51 -22.04
N LEU A 788 1.63 -12.30 -22.76
CA LEU A 788 2.83 -11.81 -23.43
C LEU A 788 2.47 -10.89 -24.61
N PRO A 789 3.18 -9.76 -24.77
CA PRO A 789 3.07 -8.93 -25.96
C PRO A 789 3.36 -9.71 -27.24
N GLY A 790 2.68 -9.39 -28.33
CA GLY A 790 2.83 -10.09 -29.61
C GLY A 790 4.27 -10.11 -30.13
N PHE A 791 5.02 -9.04 -29.91
CA PHE A 791 6.43 -8.98 -30.32
C PHE A 791 7.34 -9.95 -29.51
N VAL A 792 7.04 -10.18 -28.24
CA VAL A 792 7.78 -11.17 -27.41
C VAL A 792 7.54 -12.57 -27.94
N LYS A 793 6.30 -12.90 -28.31
CA LYS A 793 5.94 -14.18 -28.94
C LYS A 793 6.65 -14.35 -30.30
N ALA A 794 6.69 -13.28 -31.14
CA ALA A 794 7.35 -13.30 -32.44
C ALA A 794 8.89 -13.41 -32.33
N LEU A 795 9.47 -12.88 -31.26
CA LEU A 795 10.93 -12.91 -31.02
C LEU A 795 11.35 -14.04 -30.06
N ARG A 796 10.47 -15.00 -29.79
CA ARG A 796 10.75 -16.11 -28.84
C ARG A 796 12.10 -16.77 -29.14
N GLY A 797 12.36 -17.23 -30.36
CA GLY A 797 13.61 -17.91 -30.70
C GLY A 797 14.87 -17.06 -30.44
N PRO A 798 14.96 -15.80 -30.93
CA PRO A 798 16.06 -14.89 -30.61
C PRO A 798 16.22 -14.64 -29.09
N ILE A 799 15.10 -14.54 -28.34
CA ILE A 799 15.14 -14.32 -26.88
C ILE A 799 15.66 -15.59 -26.18
N GLU A 800 15.21 -16.78 -26.57
CA GLU A 800 15.70 -18.06 -26.02
C GLU A 800 17.19 -18.29 -26.30
N LEU A 801 17.70 -17.80 -27.42
CA LEU A 801 19.15 -17.84 -27.70
C LEU A 801 19.97 -16.99 -26.69
N VAL A 802 19.41 -15.88 -26.23
CA VAL A 802 20.06 -14.99 -25.27
C VAL A 802 19.82 -15.47 -23.84
N PHE A 803 18.61 -15.92 -23.55
CA PHE A 803 18.16 -16.39 -22.24
C PHE A 803 17.63 -17.83 -22.36
N PRO A 804 18.50 -18.83 -22.35
CA PRO A 804 18.08 -20.22 -22.37
C PRO A 804 17.14 -20.55 -21.20
N ASN A 805 16.17 -21.40 -21.44
CA ASN A 805 15.17 -21.86 -20.44
C ASN A 805 14.24 -20.79 -19.88
N LEU A 806 14.17 -19.61 -20.53
CA LEU A 806 13.25 -18.56 -20.13
C LEU A 806 11.79 -18.88 -20.47
N PHE A 807 11.55 -19.68 -21.54
CA PHE A 807 10.20 -20.07 -21.95
C PHE A 807 9.97 -21.55 -21.62
N ALA A 808 8.81 -21.83 -21.04
CA ALA A 808 8.30 -23.18 -20.90
C ALA A 808 7.79 -23.71 -22.25
N GLU A 809 7.55 -25.03 -22.37
CA GLU A 809 7.06 -25.68 -23.59
C GLU A 809 5.75 -25.08 -24.10
N ASN A 810 4.83 -24.72 -23.19
CA ASN A 810 3.55 -24.07 -23.50
C ASN A 810 3.69 -22.60 -23.91
N GLY A 811 4.90 -22.06 -23.95
CA GLY A 811 5.20 -20.68 -24.33
C GLY A 811 5.08 -19.64 -23.21
N ASP A 812 4.83 -20.06 -21.98
CA ASP A 812 4.86 -19.17 -20.82
C ASP A 812 6.30 -18.70 -20.54
N VAL A 813 6.48 -17.45 -20.12
CA VAL A 813 7.77 -17.01 -19.57
C VAL A 813 7.88 -17.50 -18.14
N LYS A 814 8.97 -18.16 -17.83
CA LYS A 814 9.23 -18.79 -16.54
C LYS A 814 10.59 -18.36 -16.01
N ILE A 815 10.59 -17.45 -15.02
CA ILE A 815 11.81 -16.94 -14.39
C ILE A 815 12.02 -17.63 -13.05
N GLY A 816 13.08 -18.35 -12.93
CA GLY A 816 13.41 -19.15 -11.76
C GLY A 816 14.31 -20.33 -12.12
N PRO A 817 14.39 -21.36 -11.26
CA PRO A 817 13.65 -21.54 -10.00
C PRO A 817 14.13 -20.60 -8.90
N ILE A 818 13.18 -20.08 -8.13
CA ILE A 818 13.45 -19.39 -6.87
C ILE A 818 13.46 -20.47 -5.79
N PRO A 819 14.60 -20.73 -5.15
CA PRO A 819 14.73 -21.88 -4.24
C PRO A 819 13.82 -21.76 -3.01
N LYS A 820 13.40 -22.89 -2.47
CA LYS A 820 12.85 -22.98 -1.12
C LYS A 820 13.82 -22.34 -0.11
N GLY A 821 13.27 -21.60 0.87
CA GLY A 821 14.05 -20.89 1.88
C GLY A 821 14.52 -19.50 1.45
N THR A 822 14.18 -19.06 0.23
CA THR A 822 14.48 -17.70 -0.23
C THR A 822 13.63 -16.69 0.54
N PRO A 823 14.22 -15.61 1.10
CA PRO A 823 13.42 -14.53 1.69
C PRO A 823 12.51 -13.93 0.63
N VAL A 824 11.19 -13.91 0.89
CA VAL A 824 10.23 -13.43 -0.13
C VAL A 824 10.41 -11.95 -0.44
N GLY A 825 10.77 -11.14 0.55
CA GLY A 825 11.05 -9.73 0.37
C GLY A 825 12.27 -9.45 -0.51
N LEU A 826 13.18 -10.41 -0.69
CA LEU A 826 14.36 -10.26 -1.56
C LEU A 826 13.97 -10.04 -3.03
N VAL A 827 12.94 -10.73 -3.48
CA VAL A 827 12.41 -10.62 -4.85
C VAL A 827 11.30 -9.57 -4.90
N GLY A 828 10.41 -9.58 -3.92
CA GLY A 828 9.27 -8.65 -3.88
C GLY A 828 9.66 -7.18 -3.68
N ASN A 829 10.75 -6.91 -2.96
CA ASN A 829 11.29 -5.57 -2.75
C ASN A 829 12.34 -5.16 -3.79
N PHE A 830 12.47 -5.90 -4.87
CA PHE A 830 13.43 -5.55 -5.92
C PHE A 830 13.13 -4.18 -6.50
N ASP A 831 14.09 -3.26 -6.41
CA ASP A 831 14.02 -1.92 -6.95
C ASP A 831 15.26 -1.61 -7.79
N PRO A 832 15.14 -1.59 -9.12
CA PRO A 832 16.24 -1.28 -10.01
C PRO A 832 16.60 0.21 -10.00
N LEU A 833 15.73 1.09 -9.49
CA LEU A 833 15.94 2.53 -9.52
C LEU A 833 16.60 3.02 -8.24
N PRO A 834 17.65 3.88 -8.33
CA PRO A 834 18.23 4.45 -7.13
C PRO A 834 17.29 5.43 -6.47
N GLU A 835 17.25 5.42 -5.13
CA GLU A 835 16.51 6.43 -4.37
C GLU A 835 17.21 7.79 -4.40
N GLU A 836 18.52 7.78 -4.35
CA GLU A 836 19.33 8.98 -4.46
C GLU A 836 19.23 9.56 -5.87
N ARG A 837 18.83 10.80 -5.95
CA ARG A 837 18.76 11.54 -7.21
C ARG A 837 20.16 12.03 -7.56
N GLY A 838 20.84 11.32 -8.44
CA GLY A 838 22.13 11.72 -8.95
C GLY A 838 22.47 10.97 -10.22
N TRP A 839 22.98 11.68 -11.23
CA TRP A 839 23.36 11.11 -12.52
C TRP A 839 24.39 9.97 -12.37
N TRP A 840 25.37 10.16 -11.51
CA TRP A 840 26.40 9.15 -11.22
C TRP A 840 25.86 7.93 -10.50
N ALA A 841 24.96 8.12 -9.54
CA ALA A 841 24.30 7.02 -8.84
C ALA A 841 23.45 6.19 -9.79
N GLY A 842 22.71 6.83 -10.70
CA GLY A 842 21.94 6.17 -11.74
C GLY A 842 22.82 5.33 -12.71
N LEU A 843 23.95 5.87 -13.16
CA LEU A 843 24.88 5.15 -14.03
C LEU A 843 25.52 3.95 -13.31
N SER A 844 26.02 4.14 -12.08
CA SER A 844 26.62 3.06 -11.31
C SER A 844 25.64 1.92 -11.07
N ARG A 845 24.39 2.27 -10.69
CA ARG A 845 23.33 1.27 -10.48
C ARG A 845 22.93 0.59 -11.77
N GLY A 846 22.90 1.32 -12.89
CA GLY A 846 22.66 0.74 -14.22
C GLY A 846 23.69 -0.31 -14.62
N TRP A 847 24.97 -0.07 -14.36
CA TRP A 847 26.03 -1.06 -14.57
C TRP A 847 25.89 -2.29 -13.69
N LYS A 848 25.58 -2.10 -12.41
CA LYS A 848 25.30 -3.21 -11.48
C LYS A 848 24.10 -4.03 -11.93
N LEU A 849 23.02 -3.35 -12.40
CA LEU A 849 21.83 -4.02 -12.91
C LEU A 849 22.12 -4.86 -14.16
N LEU A 850 22.92 -4.33 -15.10
CA LEU A 850 23.37 -5.09 -16.26
C LEU A 850 24.18 -6.32 -15.84
N GLY A 851 25.06 -6.18 -14.83
CA GLY A 851 25.79 -7.30 -14.24
C GLY A 851 24.85 -8.36 -13.65
N LEU A 852 23.81 -7.93 -12.92
CA LEU A 852 22.80 -8.82 -12.36
C LEU A 852 22.00 -9.55 -13.46
N VAL A 853 21.56 -8.84 -14.49
CA VAL A 853 20.85 -9.45 -15.64
C VAL A 853 21.72 -10.51 -16.33
N TRP A 854 23.02 -10.24 -16.47
CA TRP A 854 23.97 -11.22 -17.03
C TRP A 854 24.15 -12.44 -16.13
N GLN A 855 24.19 -12.24 -14.81
CA GLN A 855 24.25 -13.34 -13.85
C GLN A 855 22.97 -14.17 -13.87
N VAL A 856 21.79 -13.54 -13.89
CA VAL A 856 20.50 -14.24 -14.06
C VAL A 856 20.52 -15.08 -15.34
N ARG A 857 20.98 -14.53 -16.43
CA ARG A 857 21.12 -15.25 -17.72
C ARG A 857 22.02 -16.49 -17.57
N ASN A 858 23.19 -16.34 -16.96
CA ASN A 858 24.12 -17.45 -16.79
C ASN A 858 23.57 -18.52 -15.83
N THR A 859 22.85 -18.10 -14.81
CA THR A 859 22.19 -18.99 -13.84
C THR A 859 21.07 -19.80 -14.51
N LEU A 860 20.23 -19.14 -15.33
CA LEU A 860 19.20 -19.83 -16.13
C LEU A 860 19.82 -20.83 -17.11
N ALA A 861 20.92 -20.48 -17.77
CA ALA A 861 21.62 -21.36 -18.72
C ALA A 861 22.25 -22.57 -18.03
N ALA A 862 22.63 -22.46 -16.76
CA ALA A 862 23.23 -23.55 -15.97
C ALA A 862 22.19 -24.44 -15.26
N MET A 863 20.90 -24.08 -15.30
CA MET A 863 19.85 -24.77 -14.56
C MET A 863 19.33 -25.99 -15.31
N PRO A 864 19.35 -27.19 -14.71
CA PRO A 864 18.70 -28.35 -15.27
C PRO A 864 17.17 -28.21 -15.30
N ASP A 865 16.50 -28.79 -16.28
CA ASP A 865 15.03 -28.72 -16.42
C ASP A 865 14.26 -29.24 -15.21
N ASN A 866 14.79 -30.25 -14.52
CA ASN A 866 14.20 -30.90 -13.34
C ASN A 866 15.08 -30.70 -12.11
N ALA A 867 15.57 -29.49 -11.85
CA ALA A 867 16.39 -29.20 -10.69
C ALA A 867 15.59 -29.42 -9.38
N ASP A 868 16.18 -30.20 -8.48
CA ASP A 868 15.68 -30.33 -7.11
C ASP A 868 15.99 -29.07 -6.28
N ASP A 869 15.40 -28.96 -5.09
CA ASP A 869 15.58 -27.81 -4.20
C ASP A 869 17.06 -27.55 -3.87
N ALA A 870 17.87 -28.58 -3.71
CA ALA A 870 19.29 -28.45 -3.39
C ALA A 870 20.09 -27.91 -4.59
N THR A 871 19.82 -28.40 -5.79
CA THR A 871 20.43 -27.91 -7.03
C THR A 871 20.00 -26.47 -7.32
N ALA A 872 18.72 -26.14 -7.14
CA ALA A 872 18.21 -24.78 -7.26
C ALA A 872 18.91 -23.83 -6.26
N ALA A 873 19.02 -24.24 -4.99
CA ALA A 873 19.69 -23.44 -3.96
C ALA A 873 21.19 -23.21 -4.28
N ARG A 874 21.89 -24.24 -4.77
CA ARG A 874 23.30 -24.13 -5.15
C ARG A 874 23.53 -23.16 -6.32
N ILE A 875 22.67 -23.17 -7.32
CA ILE A 875 22.82 -22.38 -8.54
C ILE A 875 22.29 -20.96 -8.35
N PHE A 876 21.14 -20.77 -7.70
CA PHE A 876 20.51 -19.48 -7.49
C PHE A 876 20.95 -18.77 -6.19
N GLY A 877 21.44 -19.51 -5.19
CA GLY A 877 21.89 -18.93 -3.93
C GLY A 877 22.86 -17.75 -4.10
N PRO A 878 23.88 -17.82 -4.98
CA PRO A 878 24.78 -16.69 -5.24
C PRO A 878 24.08 -15.43 -5.75
N LEU A 879 22.98 -15.54 -6.50
CA LEU A 879 22.17 -14.39 -6.94
C LEU A 879 21.51 -13.65 -5.78
N GLY A 880 21.14 -14.35 -4.73
CA GLY A 880 20.45 -13.77 -3.57
C GLY A 880 21.23 -12.62 -2.96
N ARG A 881 22.55 -12.75 -2.85
CA ARG A 881 23.41 -11.68 -2.30
C ARG A 881 23.44 -10.44 -3.19
N ASN A 882 23.36 -10.61 -4.50
CA ASN A 882 23.37 -9.49 -5.45
C ASN A 882 21.98 -8.82 -5.48
N LEU A 883 20.90 -9.58 -5.37
CA LEU A 883 19.53 -9.04 -5.24
C LEU A 883 19.37 -8.20 -3.96
N TYR A 884 20.04 -8.57 -2.87
CA TYR A 884 20.02 -7.83 -1.60
C TYR A 884 20.43 -6.36 -1.75
N GLU A 885 21.38 -6.06 -2.64
CA GLU A 885 21.80 -4.69 -2.94
C GLU A 885 20.74 -3.88 -3.68
N PHE A 886 19.80 -4.53 -4.34
CA PHE A 886 18.71 -3.90 -5.08
C PHE A 886 17.40 -3.87 -4.29
N SER A 887 17.40 -4.27 -3.04
CA SER A 887 16.20 -4.26 -2.23
C SER A 887 15.80 -2.84 -1.82
N ALA A 888 14.52 -2.55 -1.98
CA ALA A 888 13.90 -1.33 -1.48
C ALA A 888 13.89 -1.25 0.06
N CYS A 889 13.81 -2.41 0.70
CA CYS A 889 13.93 -2.56 2.14
C CYS A 889 14.71 -3.83 2.45
N GLN A 890 15.82 -3.69 3.15
CA GLN A 890 16.74 -4.78 3.50
C GLN A 890 16.44 -5.38 4.89
N ASP A 891 15.39 -4.94 5.56
CA ASP A 891 14.96 -5.49 6.84
C ASP A 891 13.90 -6.58 6.62
N TYR A 892 14.33 -7.83 6.60
CA TYR A 892 13.46 -9.00 6.37
C TYR A 892 12.98 -9.69 7.64
N VAL A 893 13.45 -9.24 8.81
CA VAL A 893 13.10 -9.83 10.11
C VAL A 893 11.79 -9.25 10.62
N VAL A 894 10.79 -10.09 10.86
CA VAL A 894 9.41 -9.65 11.11
C VAL A 894 9.00 -9.63 12.58
N ASN A 895 9.65 -10.39 13.46
CA ASN A 895 9.32 -10.47 14.88
C ASN A 895 10.44 -9.94 15.80
N ARG A 896 11.26 -9.03 15.27
CA ARG A 896 12.32 -8.34 16.01
C ARG A 896 11.82 -7.03 16.62
N GLY A 897 12.55 -6.54 17.60
CA GLY A 897 12.37 -5.20 18.17
C GLY A 897 11.36 -5.13 19.30
N HIS A 898 11.05 -3.91 19.73
CA HIS A 898 10.25 -3.60 20.89
C HIS A 898 10.75 -4.32 22.16
N TYR A 899 12.03 -4.16 22.47
CA TYR A 899 12.68 -4.86 23.57
C TYR A 899 12.58 -4.15 24.92
N PHE A 900 11.72 -3.15 25.05
CA PHE A 900 11.50 -2.41 26.29
C PHE A 900 11.12 -3.34 27.45
N GLY A 901 11.77 -3.16 28.59
CA GLY A 901 11.57 -4.02 29.77
C GLY A 901 12.24 -5.40 29.66
N THR A 902 13.06 -5.65 28.64
CA THR A 902 13.84 -6.89 28.47
C THR A 902 15.34 -6.62 28.58
N ASN A 903 16.13 -7.66 28.80
CA ASN A 903 17.59 -7.57 28.86
C ASN A 903 18.24 -7.30 27.47
N LYS A 904 17.46 -7.38 26.38
CA LYS A 904 17.90 -7.01 25.04
C LYS A 904 17.86 -5.51 24.79
N PHE A 905 17.16 -4.74 25.63
CA PHE A 905 17.15 -3.29 25.54
C PHE A 905 18.30 -2.70 26.35
N GLY A 906 19.39 -2.33 25.67
CA GLY A 906 20.65 -1.92 26.30
C GLY A 906 20.62 -0.60 27.09
N GLU A 907 19.55 0.20 26.96
CA GLU A 907 19.44 1.52 27.59
C GLU A 907 18.89 1.49 29.03
N GLU A 908 18.22 0.40 29.42
CA GLU A 908 17.62 0.25 30.74
C GLU A 908 17.63 -1.22 31.18
N PRO A 909 17.73 -1.52 32.48
CA PRO A 909 17.67 -2.88 32.99
C PRO A 909 16.37 -3.57 32.62
N GLY A 910 16.40 -4.87 32.33
CA GLY A 910 15.18 -5.66 32.12
C GLY A 910 14.34 -5.74 33.38
N LEU A 911 13.05 -5.94 33.20
CA LEU A 911 12.08 -6.16 34.28
C LEU A 911 12.25 -7.57 34.88
N SER A 912 11.98 -7.69 36.17
CA SER A 912 11.87 -8.99 36.82
C SER A 912 10.64 -9.74 36.31
N ASP A 913 10.63 -11.06 36.39
CA ASP A 913 9.48 -11.87 36.04
C ASP A 913 8.20 -11.53 36.79
N PRO A 914 8.22 -11.24 38.11
CA PRO A 914 7.05 -10.74 38.86
C PRO A 914 6.53 -9.41 38.25
N ASP A 915 7.42 -8.49 37.87
CA ASP A 915 7.06 -7.21 37.32
C ASP A 915 6.41 -7.36 35.92
N LYS A 916 6.94 -8.24 35.09
CA LYS A 916 6.35 -8.55 33.79
C LYS A 916 4.94 -9.13 33.95
N ARG A 917 4.74 -10.03 34.91
CA ARG A 917 3.41 -10.59 35.20
C ARG A 917 2.44 -9.54 35.70
N ALA A 918 2.87 -8.69 36.63
CA ALA A 918 2.05 -7.61 37.15
C ALA A 918 1.67 -6.61 36.02
N LEU A 919 2.60 -6.30 35.14
CA LEU A 919 2.33 -5.47 33.94
C LEU A 919 1.26 -6.10 33.06
N ILE A 920 1.32 -7.40 32.78
CA ILE A 920 0.33 -8.10 31.96
C ILE A 920 -1.06 -7.97 32.57
N GLU A 921 -1.20 -8.17 33.91
CA GLU A 921 -2.49 -8.01 34.55
C GLU A 921 -3.05 -6.60 34.46
N PHE A 922 -2.20 -5.57 34.53
CA PHE A 922 -2.64 -4.21 34.35
C PHE A 922 -3.03 -3.94 32.87
N LEU A 923 -2.28 -4.45 31.89
CA LEU A 923 -2.60 -4.30 30.46
C LEU A 923 -3.93 -4.96 30.07
N LYS A 924 -4.39 -5.98 30.77
CA LYS A 924 -5.72 -6.58 30.58
C LYS A 924 -6.87 -5.62 30.89
N THR A 925 -6.61 -4.55 31.63
CA THR A 925 -7.63 -3.55 31.98
C THR A 925 -7.88 -2.50 30.88
N PHE A 926 -7.14 -2.51 29.76
CA PHE A 926 -7.16 -1.50 28.69
C PHE A 926 -8.25 -1.72 27.64
#